data_a54596cc3784e98bfcf9d76044fe5454
#
_entry.id   a54596cc3784e98bfcf9d76044fe5454
#
_cell.length_a   1.000
_cell.length_b   1.000
_cell.length_c   1.000
_cell.angle_alpha   90.00
_cell.angle_beta   90.00
_cell.angle_gamma   90.00
#
_symmetry.space_group_name_H-M   'P 1'
#
loop_
_entity.id
_entity.type
_entity.pdbx_description
1 polymer ?
#
loop_
_entity_poly.entity_id
_entity_poly.type
_entity_poly.pdbx_seq_one_letter_code
_entity_poly.pdbx_strand_id
1 'polypeptide(L)'
;MNAASPTPEYCDLLVVGSGAGALSAAVTAAHLGLQVIVVEKDPQYGGTTAWSGGWMWVPRNPLAVEAGIVERIDKPLSYLRRELGDKYDESRARAFLSNGPRMVEFFRKNTALQFIDGNAIPDFHGHTIDAATGGRSICAAPFDARQLGERLHDLKPPLHETTLWGMGIASGAELRHFLNALHKPASFWYVTKLVLRHWRDLLVHRRGTRLVNGNALIGGLAKSAFDLGVDIRVNSPALRLLQDGGRVTGAVVQTPQGEARIHARCGVVLATGGFPHDPKRKKQLLPHAPTGQEHWSAGNRSNTGDGLRMGESAGGVVAGDLVQAAALAPVSLVPRQDGSVAHFPHLIERAKPGLIAVTAQGQRFANEANSYHDFMQDLLAATPAGHKPEAWLVCDHAFIRYYGLGAVKPAPMPLGPWLKNGYLQRGHSLAELAQACGIDAKALQTTVQRYNALTQDGKDRDFGKGETPYNRIQGDAINATRRGLRNPCMGPIEQVPFYAVKVVMGSLGTFAGLRVNDHAQVIDAQGQAIPGLYAGGNDLSSMMGGNYPAGGITLGPAMTFGFIAAHHAAGRDPAATCEYPISNTSTDTSKENTMYYELATMTLPFGTAGQAATNVQAFASAPEAQGELLGCWFTDIGVLNQMIVLRGFATLQALEAERARTQQSASPFGCGEIYQTLEQHSYKGFPWMKPVRPSVESGITGPVYEIRTYGIKTGGVQPTIDLWEQYVPARDKLSPCVVAMVALDGPLRFTNIWAYDSLNARSQIRGEAVAQGIWPPKGGPAHLTTNMVSTIAMPTAVSPLK
;
A
#
# COMPACT_ATOMS: atom_id res chain seq x y z
N MET A 1 29.31 -32.46 -39.95
CA MET A 1 29.62 -32.87 -38.59
C MET A 1 28.34 -32.61 -37.77
N ASN A 2 27.64 -33.67 -37.37
CA ASN A 2 26.52 -33.53 -36.47
C ASN A 2 27.05 -33.03 -35.10
N ALA A 3 26.79 -31.78 -34.76
CA ALA A 3 27.03 -31.32 -33.38
C ALA A 3 26.24 -32.24 -32.47
N ALA A 4 26.89 -32.91 -31.55
CA ALA A 4 26.23 -33.72 -30.52
C ALA A 4 25.27 -32.82 -29.79
N SER A 5 23.99 -33.23 -29.67
CA SER A 5 23.02 -32.50 -28.88
C SER A 5 23.58 -32.34 -27.47
N PRO A 6 23.56 -31.10 -26.90
CA PRO A 6 24.09 -30.91 -25.55
C PRO A 6 23.36 -31.81 -24.54
N THR A 7 24.12 -32.38 -23.60
CA THR A 7 23.60 -33.26 -22.56
C THR A 7 22.51 -32.54 -21.79
N PRO A 8 21.36 -33.18 -21.49
CA PRO A 8 20.31 -32.58 -20.68
C PRO A 8 20.83 -32.16 -19.30
N GLU A 9 20.49 -30.96 -18.86
CA GLU A 9 20.80 -30.45 -17.52
C GLU A 9 19.60 -30.64 -16.59
N TYR A 10 19.84 -30.77 -15.31
CA TYR A 10 18.81 -31.01 -14.29
C TYR A 10 18.95 -30.02 -13.15
N CYS A 11 17.79 -29.52 -12.66
CA CYS A 11 17.67 -28.73 -11.43
C CYS A 11 16.35 -29.08 -10.72
N ASP A 12 16.12 -28.49 -9.56
CA ASP A 12 14.82 -28.62 -8.90
C ASP A 12 13.84 -27.56 -9.42
N LEU A 13 14.27 -26.30 -9.48
CA LEU A 13 13.45 -25.20 -9.96
C LEU A 13 14.20 -24.39 -11.03
N LEU A 14 13.57 -24.21 -12.18
CA LEU A 14 14.07 -23.31 -13.22
C LEU A 14 13.31 -21.99 -13.14
N VAL A 15 14.04 -20.87 -13.05
CA VAL A 15 13.47 -19.52 -13.01
C VAL A 15 13.84 -18.80 -14.30
N VAL A 16 12.85 -18.31 -15.03
CA VAL A 16 13.01 -17.59 -16.30
C VAL A 16 12.82 -16.10 -16.08
N GLY A 17 13.92 -15.34 -16.19
CA GLY A 17 14.04 -13.92 -15.88
C GLY A 17 14.84 -13.68 -14.60
N SER A 18 15.23 -12.41 -14.37
CA SER A 18 16.10 -12.01 -13.25
C SER A 18 15.66 -10.74 -12.52
N GLY A 19 14.40 -10.37 -12.68
CA GLY A 19 13.77 -9.28 -11.92
C GLY A 19 13.46 -9.65 -10.46
N ALA A 20 12.83 -8.74 -9.71
CA ALA A 20 12.52 -8.94 -8.27
C ALA A 20 11.73 -10.22 -8.00
N GLY A 21 10.68 -10.51 -8.78
CA GLY A 21 9.89 -11.73 -8.60
C GLY A 21 10.68 -13.00 -8.88
N ALA A 22 11.50 -13.00 -9.93
CA ALA A 22 12.38 -14.11 -10.27
C ALA A 22 13.41 -14.41 -9.18
N LEU A 23 14.16 -13.37 -8.76
CA LEU A 23 15.20 -13.55 -7.74
C LEU A 23 14.59 -13.81 -6.36
N SER A 24 13.39 -13.29 -6.05
CA SER A 24 12.66 -13.69 -4.85
C SER A 24 12.36 -15.18 -4.84
N ALA A 25 11.86 -15.72 -5.94
CA ALA A 25 11.61 -17.16 -6.07
C ALA A 25 12.91 -17.96 -5.98
N ALA A 26 13.96 -17.54 -6.69
CA ALA A 26 15.24 -18.27 -6.73
C ALA A 26 15.92 -18.32 -5.36
N VAL A 27 16.04 -17.18 -4.66
CA VAL A 27 16.67 -17.10 -3.33
C VAL A 27 15.88 -17.91 -2.32
N THR A 28 14.55 -17.80 -2.34
CA THR A 28 13.68 -18.54 -1.41
C THR A 28 13.80 -20.04 -1.66
N ALA A 29 13.71 -20.49 -2.89
CA ALA A 29 13.83 -21.90 -3.25
C ALA A 29 15.20 -22.49 -2.85
N ALA A 30 16.28 -21.77 -3.14
CA ALA A 30 17.64 -22.20 -2.76
C ALA A 30 17.81 -22.27 -1.23
N HIS A 31 17.24 -21.30 -0.48
CA HIS A 31 17.25 -21.35 0.98
C HIS A 31 16.48 -22.58 1.53
N LEU A 32 15.42 -23.00 0.84
CA LEU A 32 14.66 -24.21 1.16
C LEU A 32 15.35 -25.51 0.73
N GLY A 33 16.57 -25.42 0.19
CA GLY A 33 17.41 -26.58 -0.18
C GLY A 33 17.23 -27.08 -1.61
N LEU A 34 16.50 -26.32 -2.47
CA LEU A 34 16.35 -26.68 -3.88
C LEU A 34 17.55 -26.22 -4.73
N GLN A 35 17.93 -27.03 -5.70
CA GLN A 35 18.89 -26.65 -6.72
C GLN A 35 18.20 -25.76 -7.77
N VAL A 36 18.65 -24.49 -7.89
CA VAL A 36 17.99 -23.47 -8.73
C VAL A 36 18.91 -23.01 -9.85
N ILE A 37 18.36 -22.95 -11.05
CA ILE A 37 18.97 -22.28 -12.22
C ILE A 37 18.09 -21.07 -12.59
N VAL A 38 18.71 -19.90 -12.77
CA VAL A 38 18.07 -18.70 -13.28
C VAL A 38 18.61 -18.41 -14.69
N VAL A 39 17.71 -18.21 -15.66
CA VAL A 39 18.08 -17.85 -17.04
C VAL A 39 17.55 -16.48 -17.39
N GLU A 40 18.42 -15.61 -17.90
CA GLU A 40 18.13 -14.24 -18.30
C GLU A 40 18.56 -14.02 -19.74
N LYS A 41 17.67 -13.47 -20.59
CA LYS A 41 17.99 -13.25 -22.01
C LYS A 41 18.90 -12.06 -22.24
N ASP A 42 18.86 -11.05 -21.37
CA ASP A 42 19.73 -9.88 -21.44
C ASP A 42 21.18 -10.24 -21.09
N PRO A 43 22.15 -9.43 -21.56
CA PRO A 43 23.55 -9.57 -21.13
C PRO A 43 23.78 -9.19 -19.65
N GLN A 44 22.78 -8.64 -18.99
CA GLN A 44 22.84 -8.22 -17.58
C GLN A 44 21.56 -8.59 -16.84
N TYR A 45 21.71 -9.13 -15.62
CA TYR A 45 20.57 -9.45 -14.77
C TYR A 45 19.98 -8.20 -14.09
N GLY A 46 18.70 -8.28 -13.65
CA GLY A 46 18.00 -7.28 -12.89
C GLY A 46 16.74 -6.70 -13.54
N GLY A 47 16.62 -6.83 -14.87
CA GLY A 47 15.41 -6.43 -15.62
C GLY A 47 14.99 -4.98 -15.37
N THR A 48 13.68 -4.72 -15.42
CA THR A 48 13.09 -3.40 -15.10
C THR A 48 13.25 -3.01 -13.62
N THR A 49 13.37 -4.00 -12.74
CA THR A 49 13.55 -3.74 -11.30
C THR A 49 14.78 -2.91 -11.02
N ALA A 50 15.91 -3.16 -11.72
CA ALA A 50 17.13 -2.39 -11.56
C ALA A 50 16.98 -0.89 -11.90
N TRP A 51 15.97 -0.50 -12.68
CA TRP A 51 15.65 0.87 -13.06
C TRP A 51 14.61 1.53 -12.17
N SER A 52 13.91 0.75 -11.33
CA SER A 52 12.80 1.20 -10.52
C SER A 52 13.22 2.05 -9.31
N GLY A 53 12.25 2.74 -8.71
CA GLY A 53 12.42 3.43 -7.42
C GLY A 53 12.60 2.51 -6.23
N GLY A 54 12.47 1.19 -6.39
CA GLY A 54 12.70 0.18 -5.35
C GLY A 54 11.63 0.08 -4.28
N TRP A 55 10.57 0.88 -4.35
CA TRP A 55 9.47 0.85 -3.39
C TRP A 55 8.59 -0.38 -3.57
N MET A 56 8.22 -0.98 -2.45
CA MET A 56 7.32 -2.13 -2.34
C MET A 56 6.17 -1.79 -1.41
N TRP A 57 4.94 -1.99 -1.85
CA TRP A 57 3.77 -1.89 -1.00
C TRP A 57 3.55 -3.24 -0.32
N VAL A 58 3.77 -3.28 0.97
CA VAL A 58 3.62 -4.47 1.82
C VAL A 58 2.98 -4.03 3.13
N PRO A 59 1.66 -3.96 3.21
CA PRO A 59 0.96 -3.66 4.45
C PRO A 59 1.38 -4.60 5.58
N ARG A 60 1.40 -4.09 6.80
CA ARG A 60 1.76 -4.86 8.00
C ARG A 60 3.21 -5.37 8.02
N ASN A 61 4.10 -4.73 7.24
CA ASN A 61 5.51 -5.13 7.20
C ASN A 61 6.21 -4.94 8.55
N PRO A 62 7.30 -5.70 8.82
CA PRO A 62 8.02 -5.67 10.10
C PRO A 62 8.51 -4.28 10.53
N LEU A 63 8.95 -3.45 9.58
CA LEU A 63 9.49 -2.13 9.88
C LEU A 63 8.41 -1.18 10.41
N ALA A 64 7.19 -1.29 9.87
CA ALA A 64 6.03 -0.52 10.37
C ALA A 64 5.66 -0.98 11.78
N VAL A 65 5.62 -2.29 12.03
CA VAL A 65 5.32 -2.85 13.35
C VAL A 65 6.37 -2.43 14.39
N GLU A 66 7.65 -2.48 14.06
CA GLU A 66 8.75 -2.00 14.91
C GLU A 66 8.67 -0.51 15.21
N ALA A 67 8.12 0.28 14.29
CA ALA A 67 7.84 1.70 14.48
C ALA A 67 6.51 1.98 15.24
N GLY A 68 5.82 0.94 15.73
CA GLY A 68 4.55 1.06 16.45
C GLY A 68 3.32 1.25 15.55
N ILE A 69 3.46 1.09 14.22
CA ILE A 69 2.34 1.15 13.28
C ILE A 69 1.79 -0.26 13.09
N VAL A 70 0.83 -0.61 13.94
CA VAL A 70 0.17 -1.92 13.91
C VAL A 70 -1.15 -1.81 13.16
N GLU A 71 -1.33 -2.65 12.14
CA GLU A 71 -2.52 -2.66 11.30
C GLU A 71 -3.11 -4.06 11.20
N ARG A 72 -4.43 -4.19 11.39
CA ARG A 72 -5.14 -5.45 11.15
C ARG A 72 -5.27 -5.71 9.66
N ILE A 73 -5.30 -6.99 9.26
CA ILE A 73 -5.41 -7.40 7.85
C ILE A 73 -6.69 -6.89 7.18
N ASP A 74 -7.76 -6.68 7.95
CA ASP A 74 -9.06 -6.23 7.44
C ASP A 74 -8.98 -4.84 6.78
N LYS A 75 -8.13 -3.94 7.31
CA LYS A 75 -7.97 -2.59 6.75
C LYS A 75 -7.41 -2.59 5.32
N PRO A 76 -6.23 -3.18 5.04
CA PRO A 76 -5.74 -3.26 3.67
C PRO A 76 -6.63 -4.12 2.77
N LEU A 77 -7.33 -5.17 3.29
CA LEU A 77 -8.33 -5.92 2.53
C LEU A 77 -9.52 -5.03 2.14
N SER A 78 -10.08 -4.26 3.09
CA SER A 78 -11.17 -3.32 2.85
C SER A 78 -10.78 -2.24 1.85
N TYR A 79 -9.58 -1.67 1.99
CA TYR A 79 -9.02 -0.71 1.04
C TYR A 79 -8.94 -1.31 -0.37
N LEU A 80 -8.31 -2.48 -0.54
CA LEU A 80 -8.20 -3.15 -1.83
C LEU A 80 -9.57 -3.48 -2.43
N ARG A 81 -10.52 -3.98 -1.62
CA ARG A 81 -11.88 -4.30 -2.12
C ARG A 81 -12.57 -3.07 -2.69
N ARG A 82 -12.41 -1.89 -2.06
CA ARG A 82 -13.00 -0.63 -2.56
C ARG A 82 -12.29 -0.10 -3.79
N GLU A 83 -10.96 -0.18 -3.82
CA GLU A 83 -10.15 0.28 -4.95
C GLU A 83 -10.33 -0.58 -6.21
N LEU A 84 -10.51 -1.89 -6.04
CA LEU A 84 -10.52 -2.83 -7.15
C LEU A 84 -11.92 -3.19 -7.63
N GLY A 85 -12.95 -2.95 -6.82
CA GLY A 85 -14.34 -3.19 -7.17
C GLY A 85 -14.58 -4.64 -7.63
N ASP A 86 -15.14 -4.81 -8.83
CA ASP A 86 -15.43 -6.11 -9.47
C ASP A 86 -14.17 -6.91 -9.88
N LYS A 87 -12.99 -6.28 -9.86
CA LYS A 87 -11.69 -6.92 -10.14
C LYS A 87 -11.00 -7.45 -8.88
N TYR A 88 -11.62 -7.30 -7.71
CA TYR A 88 -11.08 -7.78 -6.45
C TYR A 88 -11.09 -9.30 -6.34
N ASP A 89 -9.93 -9.89 -6.11
CA ASP A 89 -9.73 -11.32 -5.87
C ASP A 89 -9.36 -11.55 -4.40
N GLU A 90 -10.31 -12.03 -3.61
CA GLU A 90 -10.16 -12.25 -2.17
C GLU A 90 -9.02 -13.22 -1.86
N SER A 91 -8.91 -14.34 -2.60
CA SER A 91 -7.92 -15.39 -2.35
C SER A 91 -6.50 -14.87 -2.53
N ARG A 92 -6.25 -14.21 -3.66
CA ARG A 92 -4.94 -13.64 -3.98
C ARG A 92 -4.60 -12.45 -3.07
N ALA A 93 -5.58 -11.61 -2.72
CA ALA A 93 -5.39 -10.51 -1.79
C ALA A 93 -5.00 -11.01 -0.39
N ARG A 94 -5.66 -12.05 0.11
CA ARG A 94 -5.31 -12.70 1.39
C ARG A 94 -3.95 -13.37 1.33
N ALA A 95 -3.64 -14.11 0.27
CA ALA A 95 -2.33 -14.73 0.09
C ALA A 95 -1.20 -13.69 0.12
N PHE A 96 -1.38 -12.57 -0.59
CA PHE A 96 -0.44 -11.46 -0.60
C PHE A 96 -0.27 -10.81 0.78
N LEU A 97 -1.37 -10.41 1.43
CA LEU A 97 -1.34 -9.72 2.71
C LEU A 97 -0.87 -10.60 3.87
N SER A 98 -1.06 -11.91 3.77
CA SER A 98 -0.57 -12.86 4.77
C SER A 98 0.92 -13.17 4.61
N ASN A 99 1.39 -13.29 3.37
CA ASN A 99 2.76 -13.70 3.08
C ASN A 99 3.73 -12.53 2.82
N GLY A 100 3.23 -11.34 2.48
CA GLY A 100 4.08 -10.16 2.27
C GLY A 100 4.94 -9.82 3.49
N PRO A 101 4.39 -9.69 4.70
CA PRO A 101 5.18 -9.47 5.91
C PRO A 101 6.19 -10.59 6.20
N ARG A 102 5.81 -11.85 5.97
CA ARG A 102 6.71 -13.02 6.11
C ARG A 102 7.86 -12.96 5.11
N MET A 103 7.57 -12.62 3.87
CA MET A 103 8.58 -12.43 2.82
C MET A 103 9.59 -11.34 3.22
N VAL A 104 9.14 -10.19 3.72
CA VAL A 104 10.05 -9.12 4.18
C VAL A 104 10.92 -9.60 5.33
N GLU A 105 10.33 -10.26 6.31
CA GLU A 105 11.06 -10.79 7.46
C GLU A 105 12.07 -11.88 7.07
N PHE A 106 11.67 -12.78 6.16
CA PHE A 106 12.54 -13.81 5.60
C PHE A 106 13.79 -13.19 4.95
N PHE A 107 13.59 -12.24 4.03
CA PHE A 107 14.72 -11.61 3.33
C PHE A 107 15.62 -10.83 4.28
N ARG A 108 15.04 -10.09 5.22
CA ARG A 108 15.78 -9.31 6.21
C ARG A 108 16.67 -10.17 7.11
N LYS A 109 16.16 -11.32 7.58
CA LYS A 109 16.86 -12.19 8.51
C LYS A 109 17.84 -13.14 7.87
N ASN A 110 17.53 -13.66 6.70
CA ASN A 110 18.24 -14.80 6.12
C ASN A 110 19.09 -14.44 4.89
N THR A 111 19.11 -13.16 4.49
CA THR A 111 19.77 -12.78 3.23
C THR A 111 20.51 -11.44 3.36
N ALA A 112 21.28 -11.11 2.32
CA ALA A 112 21.99 -9.83 2.23
C ALA A 112 21.05 -8.63 1.98
N LEU A 113 19.77 -8.86 1.67
CA LEU A 113 18.80 -7.80 1.40
C LEU A 113 18.29 -7.19 2.70
N GLN A 114 18.49 -5.87 2.85
CA GLN A 114 17.97 -5.08 3.95
C GLN A 114 16.99 -4.04 3.44
N PHE A 115 16.11 -3.54 4.32
CA PHE A 115 15.06 -2.59 3.97
C PHE A 115 15.14 -1.33 4.80
N ILE A 116 14.61 -0.24 4.24
CA ILE A 116 14.29 1.01 4.93
C ILE A 116 12.77 1.20 4.92
N ASP A 117 12.26 1.85 5.94
CA ASP A 117 10.84 2.12 6.07
C ASP A 117 10.36 3.21 5.10
N GLY A 118 9.08 3.13 4.75
CA GLY A 118 8.32 4.15 4.04
C GLY A 118 7.13 4.62 4.88
N ASN A 119 7.28 4.69 6.19
CA ASN A 119 6.20 4.96 7.14
C ASN A 119 5.52 6.32 6.95
N ALA A 120 6.15 7.24 6.23
CA ALA A 120 5.56 8.53 5.87
C ALA A 120 4.88 8.54 4.49
N ILE A 121 4.84 7.41 3.76
CA ILE A 121 4.27 7.35 2.40
C ILE A 121 2.82 6.90 2.46
N PRO A 122 1.84 7.78 2.11
CA PRO A 122 0.43 7.42 2.07
C PRO A 122 0.09 6.55 0.86
N ASP A 123 -1.03 5.83 0.96
CA ASP A 123 -1.71 5.28 -0.21
C ASP A 123 -2.14 6.41 -1.16
N PHE A 124 -2.32 6.11 -2.45
CA PHE A 124 -2.58 7.14 -3.46
C PHE A 124 -3.95 7.80 -3.30
N HIS A 125 -4.96 7.03 -2.94
CA HIS A 125 -6.35 7.49 -2.88
C HIS A 125 -6.80 7.73 -1.42
N GLY A 126 -6.25 8.78 -0.82
CA GLY A 126 -6.48 9.11 0.60
C GLY A 126 -7.94 9.43 0.99
N HIS A 127 -8.85 9.54 0.04
CA HIS A 127 -10.30 9.68 0.29
C HIS A 127 -11.02 8.33 0.41
N THR A 128 -10.40 7.23 -0.03
CA THR A 128 -10.96 5.89 0.11
C THR A 128 -10.88 5.44 1.56
N ILE A 129 -11.97 4.86 2.06
CA ILE A 129 -12.02 4.33 3.43
C ILE A 129 -10.93 3.27 3.60
N ASP A 130 -10.23 3.29 4.74
CA ASP A 130 -9.10 2.43 5.07
C ASP A 130 -7.83 2.66 4.25
N ALA A 131 -7.75 3.77 3.46
CA ALA A 131 -6.48 4.25 2.93
C ALA A 131 -5.54 4.63 4.08
N ALA A 132 -4.29 4.20 4.02
CA ALA A 132 -3.30 4.54 5.03
C ALA A 132 -2.58 5.85 4.72
N THR A 133 -2.27 6.61 5.76
CA THR A 133 -1.42 7.80 5.66
C THR A 133 0.07 7.46 5.74
N GLY A 134 0.40 6.15 5.89
CA GLY A 134 1.75 5.62 5.94
C GLY A 134 1.80 4.18 6.46
N GLY A 135 3.02 3.64 6.67
CA GLY A 135 3.23 2.31 7.27
C GLY A 135 3.07 1.11 6.33
N ARG A 136 2.68 1.32 5.07
CA ARG A 136 2.48 0.21 4.11
C ARG A 136 3.59 0.04 3.09
N SER A 137 4.54 0.97 3.02
CA SER A 137 5.61 0.95 2.02
C SER A 137 6.97 0.73 2.64
N ILE A 138 7.83 -0.01 1.95
CA ILE A 138 9.24 -0.23 2.27
C ILE A 138 10.07 -0.08 1.00
N CYS A 139 11.37 0.17 1.15
CA CYS A 139 12.31 0.20 0.04
C CYS A 139 13.58 -0.57 0.41
N ALA A 140 14.33 -1.07 -0.60
CA ALA A 140 15.63 -1.66 -0.32
C ALA A 140 16.59 -0.64 0.28
N ALA A 141 17.30 -1.01 1.33
CA ALA A 141 18.39 -0.20 1.89
C ALA A 141 19.54 -0.05 0.89
N PRO A 142 20.34 1.03 0.95
CA PRO A 142 21.52 1.16 0.11
C PRO A 142 22.44 -0.05 0.23
N PHE A 143 22.88 -0.61 -0.90
CA PHE A 143 23.70 -1.81 -0.95
C PHE A 143 25.12 -1.49 -1.47
N ASP A 144 26.13 -2.12 -0.88
CA ASP A 144 27.52 -2.00 -1.33
C ASP A 144 27.83 -3.10 -2.37
N ALA A 145 27.86 -2.69 -3.63
CA ALA A 145 28.03 -3.60 -4.76
C ALA A 145 29.41 -4.27 -4.83
N ARG A 146 30.40 -3.83 -4.02
CA ARG A 146 31.71 -4.52 -3.92
C ARG A 146 31.53 -5.96 -3.41
N GLN A 147 30.45 -6.24 -2.67
CA GLN A 147 30.10 -7.57 -2.23
C GLN A 147 29.76 -8.56 -3.36
N LEU A 148 29.45 -8.05 -4.57
CA LEU A 148 29.18 -8.87 -5.76
C LEU A 148 30.47 -9.31 -6.48
N GLY A 149 31.63 -8.73 -6.14
CA GLY A 149 32.89 -9.04 -6.84
C GLY A 149 32.78 -8.79 -8.35
N GLU A 150 33.27 -9.71 -9.14
CA GLU A 150 33.24 -9.65 -10.62
C GLU A 150 31.81 -9.64 -11.17
N ARG A 151 30.85 -10.27 -10.48
CA ARG A 151 29.42 -10.31 -10.86
C ARG A 151 28.75 -8.94 -10.85
N LEU A 152 29.40 -7.89 -10.32
CA LEU A 152 28.92 -6.52 -10.39
C LEU A 152 28.71 -6.05 -11.83
N HIS A 153 29.56 -6.48 -12.76
CA HIS A 153 29.48 -6.08 -14.17
C HIS A 153 28.31 -6.73 -14.92
N ASP A 154 27.80 -7.85 -14.41
CA ASP A 154 26.61 -8.52 -14.94
C ASP A 154 25.31 -7.91 -14.38
N LEU A 155 25.38 -7.00 -13.39
CA LEU A 155 24.23 -6.29 -12.89
C LEU A 155 23.87 -5.11 -13.81
N LYS A 156 22.60 -5.02 -14.23
CA LYS A 156 22.09 -3.88 -15.02
C LYS A 156 22.28 -2.56 -14.26
N PRO A 157 22.91 -1.52 -14.87
CA PRO A 157 23.03 -0.21 -14.25
C PRO A 157 21.66 0.47 -14.11
N PRO A 158 21.51 1.45 -13.22
CA PRO A 158 20.29 2.26 -13.14
C PRO A 158 20.03 3.02 -14.45
N LEU A 159 18.77 3.40 -14.69
CA LEU A 159 18.42 4.18 -15.88
C LEU A 159 19.19 5.50 -15.89
N HIS A 160 20.03 5.70 -16.89
CA HIS A 160 20.99 6.82 -16.93
C HIS A 160 20.33 8.19 -16.74
N GLU A 161 19.19 8.41 -17.37
CA GLU A 161 18.43 9.66 -17.34
C GLU A 161 17.92 10.04 -15.93
N THR A 162 17.76 9.05 -15.05
CA THR A 162 17.35 9.27 -13.63
C THR A 162 18.54 9.47 -12.68
N THR A 163 19.78 9.34 -13.17
CA THR A 163 21.02 9.44 -12.38
C THR A 163 21.68 10.82 -12.47
N LEU A 164 22.62 11.07 -11.58
CA LEU A 164 23.58 12.18 -11.70
C LEU A 164 24.95 11.58 -12.11
N TRP A 165 25.34 11.71 -13.37
CA TRP A 165 26.57 11.12 -13.93
C TRP A 165 26.73 9.62 -13.70
N GLY A 166 25.62 8.87 -13.78
CA GLY A 166 25.59 7.43 -13.46
C GLY A 166 25.44 7.08 -11.98
N MET A 167 25.47 8.06 -11.09
CA MET A 167 25.20 7.88 -9.67
C MET A 167 23.69 7.86 -9.39
N GLY A 168 23.19 6.77 -8.84
CA GLY A 168 21.81 6.69 -8.35
C GLY A 168 21.59 7.60 -7.14
N ILE A 169 20.43 8.23 -7.08
CA ILE A 169 19.98 9.05 -5.94
C ILE A 169 18.87 8.28 -5.24
N ALA A 170 19.03 8.04 -3.92
CA ALA A 170 17.99 7.38 -3.15
C ALA A 170 16.75 8.27 -3.02
N SER A 171 15.57 7.65 -3.10
CA SER A 171 14.29 8.32 -2.89
C SER A 171 14.15 8.83 -1.45
N GLY A 172 13.34 9.87 -1.24
CA GLY A 172 13.05 10.39 0.10
C GLY A 172 14.07 11.42 0.63
N ALA A 173 14.69 11.15 1.77
CA ALA A 173 15.54 12.11 2.47
C ALA A 173 16.78 12.52 1.65
N GLU A 174 17.39 11.60 0.93
CA GLU A 174 18.58 11.88 0.11
C GLU A 174 18.25 12.82 -1.05
N LEU A 175 17.15 12.60 -1.75
CA LEU A 175 16.71 13.49 -2.82
C LEU A 175 16.53 14.94 -2.32
N ARG A 176 16.05 15.12 -1.05
CA ARG A 176 15.95 16.45 -0.43
C ARG A 176 17.30 17.12 -0.25
N HIS A 177 18.37 16.37 0.08
CA HIS A 177 19.73 16.92 0.14
C HIS A 177 20.20 17.39 -1.22
N PHE A 178 19.94 16.64 -2.30
CA PHE A 178 20.30 17.05 -3.65
C PHE A 178 19.56 18.33 -4.07
N LEU A 179 18.26 18.45 -3.84
CA LEU A 179 17.48 19.66 -4.13
C LEU A 179 17.91 20.88 -3.31
N ASN A 180 18.44 20.67 -2.08
CA ASN A 180 18.88 21.74 -1.20
C ASN A 180 20.40 21.94 -1.19
N ALA A 181 21.16 21.30 -2.06
CA ALA A 181 22.63 21.35 -2.06
C ALA A 181 23.17 22.77 -2.21
N LEU A 182 22.52 23.62 -3.02
CA LEU A 182 22.90 25.02 -3.21
C LEU A 182 22.30 25.99 -2.16
N HIS A 183 21.47 25.49 -1.25
CA HIS A 183 20.73 26.32 -0.30
C HIS A 183 21.06 26.06 1.17
N LYS A 184 21.66 24.91 1.49
CA LYS A 184 22.00 24.50 2.86
C LYS A 184 23.43 23.93 2.92
N PRO A 185 24.34 24.48 3.74
CA PRO A 185 25.72 23.97 3.83
C PRO A 185 25.82 22.48 4.17
N ALA A 186 24.96 21.98 5.07
CA ALA A 186 24.93 20.55 5.43
C ALA A 186 24.56 19.67 4.21
N SER A 187 23.62 20.11 3.40
CA SER A 187 23.23 19.39 2.16
C SER A 187 24.35 19.45 1.11
N PHE A 188 25.02 20.59 0.98
CA PHE A 188 26.18 20.75 0.09
C PHE A 188 27.28 19.74 0.44
N TRP A 189 27.69 19.68 1.69
CA TRP A 189 28.74 18.73 2.14
C TRP A 189 28.31 17.28 2.00
N TYR A 190 27.04 16.98 2.28
CA TYR A 190 26.49 15.64 2.08
C TYR A 190 26.60 15.19 0.60
N VAL A 191 26.12 16.03 -0.32
CA VAL A 191 26.16 15.75 -1.78
C VAL A 191 27.60 15.67 -2.28
N THR A 192 28.46 16.60 -1.84
CA THR A 192 29.89 16.61 -2.21
C THR A 192 30.59 15.30 -1.82
N LYS A 193 30.36 14.80 -0.59
CA LYS A 193 30.92 13.51 -0.15
C LYS A 193 30.46 12.34 -1.05
N LEU A 194 29.16 12.32 -1.42
CA LEU A 194 28.64 11.27 -2.29
C LEU A 194 29.24 11.34 -3.70
N VAL A 195 29.37 12.54 -4.26
CA VAL A 195 29.96 12.74 -5.60
C VAL A 195 31.44 12.36 -5.61
N LEU A 196 32.23 12.77 -4.62
CA LEU A 196 33.63 12.40 -4.50
C LEU A 196 33.81 10.87 -4.35
N ARG A 197 32.96 10.24 -3.54
CA ARG A 197 32.92 8.77 -3.42
C ARG A 197 32.62 8.12 -4.77
N HIS A 198 31.61 8.62 -5.48
CA HIS A 198 31.23 8.10 -6.78
C HIS A 198 32.35 8.21 -7.81
N TRP A 199 33.06 9.35 -7.87
CA TRP A 199 34.21 9.51 -8.79
C TRP A 199 35.36 8.58 -8.44
N ARG A 200 35.66 8.40 -7.13
CA ARG A 200 36.62 7.38 -6.71
C ARG A 200 36.21 5.98 -7.17
N ASP A 201 34.93 5.63 -7.00
CA ASP A 201 34.40 4.32 -7.40
C ASP A 201 34.51 4.12 -8.92
N LEU A 202 34.26 5.17 -9.72
CA LEU A 202 34.46 5.13 -11.19
C LEU A 202 35.92 4.86 -11.57
N LEU A 203 36.87 5.48 -10.88
CA LEU A 203 38.30 5.29 -11.13
C LEU A 203 38.76 3.87 -10.77
N VAL A 204 38.28 3.33 -9.63
CA VAL A 204 38.74 2.02 -9.12
C VAL A 204 37.96 0.87 -9.72
N HIS A 205 36.62 0.98 -9.79
CA HIS A 205 35.71 -0.11 -10.17
C HIS A 205 35.04 0.10 -11.52
N ARG A 206 35.33 1.20 -12.24
CA ARG A 206 34.70 1.61 -13.50
C ARG A 206 33.18 1.77 -13.40
N ARG A 207 32.64 1.73 -12.20
CA ARG A 207 31.20 1.83 -11.89
C ARG A 207 31.00 2.30 -10.46
N GLY A 208 29.88 3.03 -10.21
CA GLY A 208 29.48 3.35 -8.84
C GLY A 208 29.15 2.10 -8.04
N THR A 209 29.71 1.99 -6.85
CA THR A 209 29.54 0.80 -5.97
C THR A 209 28.42 0.97 -4.94
N ARG A 210 27.94 2.18 -4.70
CA ARG A 210 26.79 2.44 -3.85
C ARG A 210 25.51 2.30 -4.67
N LEU A 211 24.81 1.19 -4.50
CA LEU A 211 23.52 0.95 -5.14
C LEU A 211 22.39 1.48 -4.24
N VAL A 212 21.34 2.01 -4.86
CA VAL A 212 20.13 2.52 -4.20
C VAL A 212 18.88 2.10 -4.97
N ASN A 213 17.71 2.23 -4.37
CA ASN A 213 16.43 1.97 -5.01
C ASN A 213 16.34 0.52 -5.56
N GLY A 214 15.74 0.33 -6.74
CA GLY A 214 15.64 -0.99 -7.38
C GLY A 214 16.98 -1.63 -7.73
N ASN A 215 18.02 -0.82 -7.93
CA ASN A 215 19.39 -1.34 -8.17
C ASN A 215 19.96 -1.98 -6.90
N ALA A 216 19.68 -1.40 -5.70
CA ALA A 216 20.03 -2.00 -4.42
C ALA A 216 19.22 -3.28 -4.15
N LEU A 217 17.93 -3.29 -4.49
CA LEU A 217 17.08 -4.45 -4.37
C LEU A 217 17.66 -5.65 -5.14
N ILE A 218 18.01 -5.45 -6.40
CA ILE A 218 18.61 -6.51 -7.21
C ILE A 218 20.01 -6.87 -6.69
N GLY A 219 20.81 -5.88 -6.28
CA GLY A 219 22.15 -6.14 -5.70
C GLY A 219 22.09 -7.07 -4.47
N GLY A 220 21.19 -6.80 -3.55
CA GLY A 220 20.97 -7.63 -2.34
C GLY A 220 20.43 -9.02 -2.68
N LEU A 221 19.45 -9.12 -3.59
CA LEU A 221 18.91 -10.41 -4.04
C LEU A 221 19.95 -11.26 -4.77
N ALA A 222 20.71 -10.66 -5.71
CA ALA A 222 21.74 -11.36 -6.46
C ALA A 222 22.86 -11.86 -5.54
N LYS A 223 23.34 -11.04 -4.59
CA LYS A 223 24.31 -11.46 -3.57
C LYS A 223 23.80 -12.68 -2.81
N SER A 224 22.55 -12.64 -2.36
CA SER A 224 21.92 -13.75 -1.63
C SER A 224 21.79 -15.00 -2.49
N ALA A 225 21.44 -14.84 -3.77
CA ALA A 225 21.39 -15.94 -4.74
C ALA A 225 22.76 -16.61 -4.92
N PHE A 226 23.83 -15.81 -5.13
CA PHE A 226 25.18 -16.33 -5.29
C PHE A 226 25.68 -17.01 -4.00
N ASP A 227 25.38 -16.46 -2.82
CA ASP A 227 25.77 -17.06 -1.55
C ASP A 227 25.10 -18.43 -1.31
N LEU A 228 23.89 -18.62 -1.87
CA LEU A 228 23.14 -19.87 -1.80
C LEU A 228 23.44 -20.82 -2.98
N GLY A 229 24.40 -20.48 -3.85
CA GLY A 229 24.81 -21.34 -4.96
C GLY A 229 23.84 -21.36 -6.15
N VAL A 230 22.96 -20.34 -6.27
CA VAL A 230 22.09 -20.20 -7.44
C VAL A 230 22.92 -19.87 -8.68
N ASP A 231 22.72 -20.63 -9.75
CA ASP A 231 23.35 -20.39 -11.03
C ASP A 231 22.55 -19.40 -11.88
N ILE A 232 23.03 -18.16 -11.97
CA ILE A 232 22.40 -17.08 -12.76
C ILE A 232 23.13 -16.96 -14.10
N ARG A 233 22.44 -17.27 -15.19
CA ARG A 233 22.96 -17.29 -16.56
C ARG A 233 22.36 -16.16 -17.37
N VAL A 234 23.15 -15.18 -17.73
CA VAL A 234 22.80 -14.10 -18.67
C VAL A 234 22.99 -14.54 -20.12
N ASN A 235 22.48 -13.77 -21.09
CA ASN A 235 22.50 -14.15 -22.52
C ASN A 235 21.92 -15.55 -22.81
N SER A 236 20.93 -15.95 -22.01
CA SER A 236 20.35 -17.30 -22.00
C SER A 236 18.83 -17.25 -22.12
N PRO A 237 18.25 -16.83 -23.29
CA PRO A 237 16.82 -16.75 -23.48
C PRO A 237 16.18 -18.14 -23.44
N ALA A 238 15.12 -18.31 -22.64
CA ALA A 238 14.23 -19.46 -22.72
C ALA A 238 13.39 -19.37 -24.00
N LEU A 239 13.35 -20.45 -24.77
CA LEU A 239 12.70 -20.51 -26.09
C LEU A 239 11.30 -21.12 -26.01
N ARG A 240 11.15 -22.22 -25.28
CA ARG A 240 9.89 -22.97 -25.10
C ARG A 240 9.94 -23.84 -23.85
N LEU A 241 8.78 -24.13 -23.29
CA LEU A 241 8.65 -25.06 -22.15
C LEU A 241 8.79 -26.52 -22.62
N LEU A 242 9.29 -27.36 -21.72
CA LEU A 242 9.22 -28.82 -21.83
C LEU A 242 8.01 -29.32 -21.06
N GLN A 243 7.23 -30.20 -21.66
CA GLN A 243 6.03 -30.78 -21.04
C GLN A 243 6.05 -32.30 -21.17
N ASP A 244 5.52 -32.97 -20.14
CA ASP A 244 5.30 -34.41 -20.14
C ASP A 244 3.99 -34.69 -19.39
N GLY A 245 3.05 -35.39 -20.04
CA GLY A 245 1.76 -35.73 -19.45
C GLY A 245 0.93 -34.54 -18.92
N GLY A 246 1.03 -33.36 -19.58
CA GLY A 246 0.35 -32.12 -19.16
C GLY A 246 1.05 -31.36 -18.02
N ARG A 247 2.17 -31.88 -17.50
CA ARG A 247 3.04 -31.21 -16.53
C ARG A 247 4.19 -30.47 -17.22
N VAL A 248 4.51 -29.28 -16.78
CA VAL A 248 5.71 -28.55 -17.19
C VAL A 248 6.90 -29.13 -16.41
N THR A 249 7.91 -29.60 -17.15
CA THR A 249 9.08 -30.31 -16.62
C THR A 249 10.41 -29.62 -16.91
N GLY A 250 10.39 -28.40 -17.45
CA GLY A 250 11.60 -27.62 -17.74
C GLY A 250 11.42 -26.66 -18.92
N ALA A 251 12.52 -26.24 -19.50
CA ALA A 251 12.53 -25.40 -20.69
C ALA A 251 13.73 -25.72 -21.61
N VAL A 252 13.58 -25.33 -22.88
CA VAL A 252 14.69 -25.22 -23.82
C VAL A 252 15.22 -23.80 -23.76
N VAL A 253 16.52 -23.67 -23.57
CA VAL A 253 17.23 -22.41 -23.40
C VAL A 253 18.30 -22.27 -24.47
N GLN A 254 18.41 -21.10 -25.09
CA GLN A 254 19.53 -20.80 -25.98
C GLN A 254 20.77 -20.49 -25.15
N THR A 255 21.85 -21.18 -25.44
CA THR A 255 23.19 -20.91 -24.88
C THR A 255 24.17 -20.54 -25.97
N PRO A 256 25.36 -20.02 -25.64
CA PRO A 256 26.41 -19.79 -26.64
C PRO A 256 26.81 -21.03 -27.45
N GLN A 257 26.56 -22.23 -26.87
CA GLN A 257 26.85 -23.53 -27.48
C GLN A 257 25.69 -24.11 -28.30
N GLY A 258 24.53 -23.45 -28.31
CA GLY A 258 23.30 -23.89 -28.95
C GLY A 258 22.14 -24.09 -27.99
N GLU A 259 21.08 -24.76 -28.46
CA GLU A 259 19.92 -25.08 -27.59
C GLU A 259 20.30 -26.14 -26.53
N ALA A 260 20.07 -25.82 -25.26
CA ALA A 260 20.18 -26.75 -24.14
C ALA A 260 18.78 -27.07 -23.56
N ARG A 261 18.58 -28.29 -23.11
CA ARG A 261 17.37 -28.71 -22.38
C ARG A 261 17.69 -28.72 -20.91
N ILE A 262 16.95 -27.89 -20.12
CA ILE A 262 17.05 -27.86 -18.68
C ILE A 262 15.76 -28.46 -18.11
N HIS A 263 15.91 -29.59 -17.43
CA HIS A 263 14.82 -30.28 -16.75
C HIS A 263 14.70 -29.79 -15.29
N ALA A 264 13.48 -29.47 -14.86
CA ALA A 264 13.18 -28.94 -13.53
C ALA A 264 12.18 -29.84 -12.81
N ARG A 265 12.61 -30.51 -11.75
CA ARG A 265 11.81 -31.51 -11.01
C ARG A 265 10.56 -30.93 -10.37
N CYS A 266 10.69 -29.73 -9.77
CA CYS A 266 9.60 -29.03 -9.09
C CYS A 266 8.81 -28.09 -10.02
N GLY A 267 9.40 -27.66 -11.16
CA GLY A 267 8.73 -26.85 -12.17
C GLY A 267 9.50 -25.64 -12.62
N VAL A 268 8.80 -24.74 -13.32
CA VAL A 268 9.32 -23.51 -13.95
C VAL A 268 8.57 -22.30 -13.44
N VAL A 269 9.30 -21.23 -13.06
CA VAL A 269 8.73 -19.93 -12.73
C VAL A 269 8.98 -18.97 -13.90
N LEU A 270 7.92 -18.47 -14.54
CA LEU A 270 7.96 -17.44 -15.55
C LEU A 270 7.94 -16.05 -14.90
N ALA A 271 9.00 -15.25 -15.07
CA ALA A 271 9.12 -13.92 -14.51
C ALA A 271 9.93 -13.00 -15.44
N THR A 272 9.58 -13.02 -16.74
CA THR A 272 10.29 -12.35 -17.83
C THR A 272 9.99 -10.86 -17.99
N GLY A 273 9.06 -10.33 -17.14
CA GLY A 273 8.76 -8.90 -17.05
C GLY A 273 7.61 -8.41 -17.94
N GLY A 274 6.75 -9.29 -18.42
CA GLY A 274 5.55 -8.93 -19.19
C GLY A 274 5.84 -8.52 -20.64
N PHE A 275 4.95 -7.70 -21.22
CA PHE A 275 4.96 -7.38 -22.67
C PHE A 275 5.09 -5.88 -23.02
N PRO A 276 5.73 -5.01 -22.22
CA PRO A 276 5.69 -3.56 -22.47
C PRO A 276 6.32 -3.15 -23.83
N HIS A 277 7.13 -4.01 -24.43
CA HIS A 277 7.77 -3.80 -25.73
C HIS A 277 7.32 -4.80 -26.81
N ASP A 278 6.19 -5.50 -26.62
CA ASP A 278 5.55 -6.33 -27.66
C ASP A 278 4.49 -5.53 -28.42
N PRO A 279 4.72 -5.09 -29.67
CA PRO A 279 3.74 -4.29 -30.42
C PRO A 279 2.42 -5.03 -30.68
N LYS A 280 2.48 -6.36 -30.85
CA LYS A 280 1.28 -7.15 -31.12
C LYS A 280 0.35 -7.16 -29.90
N ARG A 281 0.88 -7.40 -28.72
CA ARG A 281 0.10 -7.40 -27.49
C ARG A 281 -0.36 -5.99 -27.10
N LYS A 282 0.47 -4.97 -27.28
CA LYS A 282 0.05 -3.58 -27.07
C LYS A 282 -1.17 -3.22 -27.92
N LYS A 283 -1.15 -3.58 -29.22
CA LYS A 283 -2.29 -3.39 -30.12
C LYS A 283 -3.55 -4.09 -29.63
N GLN A 284 -3.43 -5.28 -29.05
CA GLN A 284 -4.58 -6.07 -28.58
C GLN A 284 -5.16 -5.56 -27.26
N LEU A 285 -4.30 -5.11 -26.33
CA LEU A 285 -4.67 -4.87 -24.94
C LEU A 285 -4.65 -3.39 -24.53
N LEU A 286 -4.14 -2.48 -25.38
CA LEU A 286 -4.10 -1.05 -25.12
C LEU A 286 -4.89 -0.28 -26.17
N PRO A 287 -6.15 0.12 -25.88
CA PRO A 287 -7.03 0.77 -26.87
C PRO A 287 -6.44 2.05 -27.49
N HIS A 288 -5.59 2.77 -26.73
CA HIS A 288 -4.90 3.98 -27.20
C HIS A 288 -3.69 3.71 -28.08
N ALA A 289 -3.34 2.45 -28.33
CA ALA A 289 -2.20 2.04 -29.14
C ALA A 289 -2.63 1.18 -30.34
N PRO A 290 -3.39 1.72 -31.29
CA PRO A 290 -4.01 0.96 -32.39
C PRO A 290 -3.02 0.30 -33.34
N THR A 291 -1.78 0.75 -33.39
CA THR A 291 -0.70 0.06 -34.13
C THR A 291 0.26 -0.69 -33.20
N GLY A 292 0.17 -0.50 -31.87
CA GLY A 292 1.08 -0.99 -30.87
C GLY A 292 2.35 -0.16 -30.70
N GLN A 293 2.46 1.00 -31.41
CA GLN A 293 3.61 1.89 -31.34
C GLN A 293 3.36 3.13 -30.46
N GLU A 294 2.12 3.44 -30.16
CA GLU A 294 1.68 4.67 -29.50
C GLU A 294 1.74 4.61 -27.97
N HIS A 295 2.49 3.64 -27.43
CA HIS A 295 2.70 3.47 -25.99
C HIS A 295 4.18 3.20 -25.68
N TRP A 296 4.79 4.06 -24.86
CA TRP A 296 6.22 4.07 -24.56
C TRP A 296 6.46 3.65 -23.10
N SER A 297 6.88 2.41 -22.88
CA SER A 297 7.21 1.94 -21.54
C SER A 297 8.60 2.41 -21.09
N ALA A 298 8.73 2.82 -19.82
CA ALA A 298 10.01 3.02 -19.15
C ALA A 298 10.64 1.69 -18.65
N GLY A 299 10.00 0.55 -18.94
CA GLY A 299 10.51 -0.77 -18.61
C GLY A 299 11.65 -1.22 -19.54
N ASN A 300 12.30 -2.31 -19.17
CA ASN A 300 13.39 -2.88 -19.94
C ASN A 300 12.93 -3.29 -21.35
N ARG A 301 13.71 -2.90 -22.37
CA ARG A 301 13.37 -3.15 -23.79
C ARG A 301 13.31 -4.64 -24.15
N SER A 302 13.97 -5.48 -23.38
CA SER A 302 13.94 -6.95 -23.59
C SER A 302 12.63 -7.59 -23.12
N ASN A 303 11.74 -6.87 -22.44
CA ASN A 303 10.45 -7.40 -21.99
C ASN A 303 9.45 -7.43 -23.15
N THR A 304 9.48 -8.50 -23.93
CA THR A 304 8.74 -8.68 -25.20
C THR A 304 7.65 -9.76 -25.11
N GLY A 305 7.18 -10.12 -23.91
CA GLY A 305 6.08 -11.05 -23.70
C GLY A 305 6.46 -12.53 -23.85
N ASP A 306 7.72 -12.88 -23.65
CA ASP A 306 8.19 -14.26 -23.84
C ASP A 306 7.56 -15.22 -22.84
N GLY A 307 7.49 -14.84 -21.57
CA GLY A 307 6.86 -15.64 -20.52
C GLY A 307 5.37 -15.87 -20.77
N LEU A 308 4.66 -14.82 -21.26
CA LEU A 308 3.26 -14.96 -21.61
C LEU A 308 3.05 -15.96 -22.75
N ARG A 309 3.85 -15.87 -23.83
CA ARG A 309 3.77 -16.82 -24.96
C ARG A 309 4.06 -18.25 -24.52
N MET A 310 5.05 -18.43 -23.66
CA MET A 310 5.38 -19.76 -23.11
C MET A 310 4.23 -20.28 -22.23
N GLY A 311 3.69 -19.44 -21.36
CA GLY A 311 2.54 -19.82 -20.52
C GLY A 311 1.30 -20.19 -21.33
N GLU A 312 0.98 -19.40 -22.37
CA GLU A 312 -0.14 -19.71 -23.29
C GLU A 312 0.09 -21.01 -24.05
N SER A 313 1.32 -21.27 -24.49
CA SER A 313 1.67 -22.52 -25.17
C SER A 313 1.51 -23.76 -24.28
N ALA A 314 1.53 -23.56 -22.96
CA ALA A 314 1.27 -24.60 -21.97
C ALA A 314 -0.22 -24.71 -21.57
N GLY A 315 -1.10 -23.89 -22.13
CA GLY A 315 -2.54 -23.85 -21.82
C GLY A 315 -2.95 -22.75 -20.84
N GLY A 316 -2.02 -21.91 -20.39
CA GLY A 316 -2.31 -20.79 -19.50
C GLY A 316 -3.09 -19.67 -20.19
N VAL A 317 -3.85 -18.91 -19.39
CA VAL A 317 -4.71 -17.82 -19.88
C VAL A 317 -4.13 -16.47 -19.48
N VAL A 318 -3.98 -15.56 -20.44
CA VAL A 318 -3.64 -14.16 -20.17
C VAL A 318 -4.90 -13.38 -19.83
N ALA A 319 -4.89 -12.65 -18.70
CA ALA A 319 -5.99 -11.81 -18.30
C ALA A 319 -6.14 -10.59 -19.23
N GLY A 320 -7.30 -10.49 -19.91
CA GLY A 320 -7.63 -9.35 -20.77
C GLY A 320 -8.74 -8.46 -20.23
N ASP A 321 -9.29 -8.80 -19.06
CA ASP A 321 -10.46 -8.18 -18.44
C ASP A 321 -10.09 -7.19 -17.30
N LEU A 322 -8.90 -6.66 -17.29
CA LEU A 322 -8.44 -5.66 -16.32
C LEU A 322 -8.94 -4.25 -16.67
N VAL A 323 -9.04 -3.37 -15.68
CA VAL A 323 -9.37 -1.95 -15.90
C VAL A 323 -8.34 -1.28 -16.82
N GLN A 324 -7.05 -1.52 -16.58
CA GLN A 324 -5.94 -1.14 -17.44
C GLN A 324 -4.99 -2.32 -17.59
N ALA A 325 -4.55 -2.60 -18.82
CA ALA A 325 -3.61 -3.69 -19.10
C ALA A 325 -2.14 -3.32 -18.77
N ALA A 326 -1.86 -2.03 -18.51
CA ALA A 326 -0.53 -1.52 -18.19
C ALA A 326 -0.53 -0.62 -16.95
N ALA A 327 0.59 -0.62 -16.21
CA ALA A 327 0.87 0.31 -15.11
C ALA A 327 1.20 1.69 -15.69
N LEU A 328 0.17 2.47 -16.02
CA LEU A 328 0.29 3.73 -16.75
C LEU A 328 1.19 4.73 -16.02
N ALA A 329 2.02 5.44 -16.77
CA ALA A 329 2.85 6.53 -16.27
C ALA A 329 3.15 7.52 -17.41
N PRO A 330 3.19 8.84 -17.12
CA PRO A 330 3.61 9.83 -18.12
C PRO A 330 5.09 9.66 -18.44
N VAL A 331 5.39 9.57 -19.73
CA VAL A 331 6.75 9.36 -20.23
C VAL A 331 7.14 10.51 -21.17
N SER A 332 8.35 11.02 -21.07
CA SER A 332 8.95 11.86 -22.09
C SER A 332 10.02 11.12 -22.87
N LEU A 333 10.12 11.43 -24.15
CA LEU A 333 11.07 10.83 -25.09
C LEU A 333 12.36 11.64 -25.12
N VAL A 334 13.44 11.08 -24.55
CA VAL A 334 14.73 11.76 -24.37
C VAL A 334 15.67 11.37 -25.49
N PRO A 335 16.02 12.27 -26.44
CA PRO A 335 16.99 11.99 -27.49
C PRO A 335 18.39 11.77 -26.89
N ARG A 336 19.06 10.69 -27.28
CA ARG A 336 20.44 10.38 -26.93
C ARG A 336 21.41 10.70 -28.07
N GLN A 337 22.69 10.84 -27.73
CA GLN A 337 23.74 11.16 -28.72
C GLN A 337 23.98 10.06 -29.78
N ASP A 338 23.68 8.81 -29.42
CA ASP A 338 23.76 7.62 -30.30
C ASP A 338 22.55 7.48 -31.23
N GLY A 339 21.64 8.46 -31.25
CA GLY A 339 20.41 8.43 -32.03
C GLY A 339 19.26 7.61 -31.40
N SER A 340 19.52 6.92 -30.32
CA SER A 340 18.45 6.22 -29.57
C SER A 340 17.60 7.21 -28.77
N VAL A 341 16.41 6.73 -28.34
CA VAL A 341 15.50 7.51 -27.53
C VAL A 341 15.28 6.80 -26.19
N ALA A 342 15.55 7.48 -25.08
CA ALA A 342 15.21 6.97 -23.75
C ALA A 342 13.79 7.37 -23.35
N HIS A 343 13.19 6.56 -22.50
CA HIS A 343 11.85 6.79 -21.96
C HIS A 343 11.98 7.22 -20.49
N PHE A 344 11.81 8.52 -20.23
CA PHE A 344 11.90 9.06 -18.86
C PHE A 344 10.52 9.09 -18.20
N PRO A 345 10.29 8.39 -17.06
CA PRO A 345 9.02 8.42 -16.37
C PRO A 345 8.93 9.64 -15.43
N HIS A 346 7.84 10.42 -15.53
CA HIS A 346 7.56 11.59 -14.71
C HIS A 346 6.75 11.18 -13.46
N LEU A 347 7.41 10.85 -12.37
CA LEU A 347 6.73 10.28 -11.19
C LEU A 347 6.52 11.28 -10.05
N ILE A 348 7.46 12.24 -9.84
CA ILE A 348 7.53 13.05 -8.62
C ILE A 348 7.34 14.54 -8.89
N GLU A 349 8.01 15.10 -9.90
CA GLU A 349 8.10 16.54 -10.12
C GLU A 349 6.76 17.20 -10.45
N ARG A 350 5.78 16.45 -10.96
CA ARG A 350 4.44 16.96 -11.30
C ARG A 350 3.70 17.57 -10.11
N ALA A 351 3.97 17.07 -8.91
CA ALA A 351 3.38 17.55 -7.68
C ALA A 351 4.05 18.81 -7.10
N LYS A 352 5.22 19.22 -7.63
CA LYS A 352 5.96 20.36 -7.10
C LYS A 352 5.28 21.71 -7.44
N PRO A 353 5.38 22.74 -6.56
CA PRO A 353 4.74 24.03 -6.78
C PRO A 353 5.34 24.79 -7.94
N GLY A 354 4.51 25.26 -8.88
CA GLY A 354 4.92 26.03 -10.06
C GLY A 354 4.96 25.24 -11.36
N LEU A 355 4.22 24.13 -11.43
CA LEU A 355 4.05 23.30 -12.62
C LEU A 355 2.58 22.98 -12.83
N ILE A 356 2.15 23.02 -14.11
CA ILE A 356 0.86 22.50 -14.58
C ILE A 356 1.05 21.58 -15.79
N ALA A 357 0.05 20.75 -16.08
CA ALA A 357 -0.03 19.96 -17.29
C ALA A 357 -1.17 20.46 -18.17
N VAL A 358 -0.90 20.64 -19.47
CA VAL A 358 -1.90 21.12 -20.43
C VAL A 358 -1.90 20.25 -21.68
N THR A 359 -3.07 20.12 -22.31
CA THR A 359 -3.23 19.53 -23.65
C THR A 359 -2.82 20.52 -24.74
N ALA A 360 -2.84 20.10 -26.00
CA ALA A 360 -2.63 21.00 -27.15
C ALA A 360 -3.68 22.15 -27.20
N GLN A 361 -4.84 21.96 -26.62
CA GLN A 361 -5.86 23.00 -26.47
C GLN A 361 -5.54 24.04 -25.38
N GLY A 362 -4.41 23.91 -24.69
CA GLY A 362 -3.95 24.85 -23.66
C GLY A 362 -4.69 24.75 -22.33
N GLN A 363 -5.42 23.68 -22.09
CA GLN A 363 -6.25 23.45 -20.89
C GLN A 363 -5.63 22.41 -19.97
N ARG A 364 -5.71 22.63 -18.66
CA ARG A 364 -5.45 21.58 -17.65
C ARG A 364 -6.52 20.49 -17.76
N PHE A 365 -6.16 19.26 -17.42
CA PHE A 365 -7.04 18.11 -17.52
C PHE A 365 -7.02 17.22 -16.29
N ALA A 366 -6.12 17.46 -15.34
CA ALA A 366 -5.90 16.58 -14.19
C ALA A 366 -5.38 17.34 -12.98
N ASN A 367 -5.45 16.70 -11.82
CA ASN A 367 -4.62 17.00 -10.66
C ASN A 367 -3.20 16.46 -10.90
N GLU A 368 -2.24 17.30 -11.19
CA GLU A 368 -0.87 16.86 -11.49
C GLU A 368 -0.17 16.20 -10.30
N ALA A 369 -0.68 16.40 -9.08
CA ALA A 369 -0.14 15.78 -7.87
C ALA A 369 -0.73 14.40 -7.55
N ASN A 370 -1.78 13.97 -8.27
CA ASN A 370 -2.29 12.61 -8.19
C ASN A 370 -1.29 11.58 -8.70
N SER A 371 -1.62 10.29 -8.50
CA SER A 371 -0.77 9.21 -8.97
C SER A 371 -0.48 9.36 -10.46
N TYR A 372 0.66 8.85 -10.89
CA TYR A 372 1.03 8.86 -12.30
C TYR A 372 0.06 8.01 -13.15
N HIS A 373 -0.58 7.02 -12.55
CA HIS A 373 -1.57 6.16 -13.22
C HIS A 373 -2.87 6.94 -13.48
N ASP A 374 -3.42 7.59 -12.45
CA ASP A 374 -4.64 8.41 -12.56
C ASP A 374 -4.43 9.57 -13.51
N PHE A 375 -3.28 10.26 -13.40
CA PHE A 375 -2.92 11.34 -14.31
C PHE A 375 -2.98 10.92 -15.79
N MET A 376 -2.57 9.69 -16.10
CA MET A 376 -2.63 9.17 -17.48
C MET A 376 -4.03 8.70 -17.85
N GLN A 377 -4.84 8.23 -16.92
CA GLN A 377 -6.26 7.97 -17.15
C GLN A 377 -7.03 9.27 -17.44
N ASP A 378 -6.74 10.33 -16.67
CA ASP A 378 -7.32 11.66 -16.92
C ASP A 378 -6.93 12.22 -18.31
N LEU A 379 -5.68 11.99 -18.73
CA LEU A 379 -5.24 12.37 -20.08
C LEU A 379 -6.00 11.59 -21.17
N LEU A 380 -6.20 10.29 -20.99
CA LEU A 380 -7.01 9.49 -21.91
C LEU A 380 -8.45 10.00 -21.99
N ALA A 381 -9.06 10.28 -20.83
CA ALA A 381 -10.42 10.80 -20.76
C ALA A 381 -10.58 12.21 -21.39
N ALA A 382 -9.55 13.05 -21.26
CA ALA A 382 -9.53 14.40 -21.85
C ALA A 382 -9.16 14.42 -23.34
N THR A 383 -8.71 13.29 -23.90
CA THR A 383 -8.28 13.22 -25.31
C THR A 383 -9.49 12.91 -26.21
N PRO A 384 -9.82 13.78 -27.17
CA PRO A 384 -10.90 13.51 -28.11
C PRO A 384 -10.65 12.27 -28.96
N ALA A 385 -11.72 11.58 -29.36
CA ALA A 385 -11.62 10.38 -30.19
C ALA A 385 -10.79 10.65 -31.48
N GLY A 386 -9.91 9.73 -31.81
CA GLY A 386 -9.03 9.85 -32.99
C GLY A 386 -7.77 10.71 -32.79
N HIS A 387 -7.62 11.36 -31.64
CA HIS A 387 -6.40 12.13 -31.31
C HIS A 387 -5.43 11.31 -30.49
N LYS A 388 -4.14 11.68 -30.53
CA LYS A 388 -3.11 11.07 -29.70
C LYS A 388 -3.16 11.67 -28.28
N PRO A 389 -3.17 10.85 -27.22
CA PRO A 389 -3.13 11.34 -25.86
C PRO A 389 -1.73 11.83 -25.49
N GLU A 390 -1.52 13.13 -25.69
CA GLU A 390 -0.26 13.84 -25.44
C GLU A 390 -0.54 15.13 -24.64
N ALA A 391 0.40 15.51 -23.78
CA ALA A 391 0.31 16.73 -23.00
C ALA A 391 1.68 17.39 -22.84
N TRP A 392 1.67 18.61 -22.28
CA TRP A 392 2.87 19.36 -21.97
C TRP A 392 2.93 19.69 -20.49
N LEU A 393 4.04 19.39 -19.84
CA LEU A 393 4.35 19.88 -18.50
C LEU A 393 4.95 21.26 -18.63
N VAL A 394 4.24 22.28 -18.16
CA VAL A 394 4.59 23.70 -18.28
C VAL A 394 5.03 24.24 -16.94
N CYS A 395 6.17 24.93 -16.90
CA CYS A 395 6.71 25.59 -15.71
C CYS A 395 7.46 26.88 -16.06
N ASP A 396 7.88 27.60 -15.03
CA ASP A 396 8.69 28.82 -15.16
C ASP A 396 10.18 28.61 -14.86
N HIS A 397 10.97 29.68 -14.95
CA HIS A 397 12.42 29.65 -14.71
C HIS A 397 12.76 29.26 -13.26
N ALA A 398 12.02 29.72 -12.27
CA ALA A 398 12.26 29.36 -10.87
C ALA A 398 12.07 27.86 -10.64
N PHE A 399 11.02 27.28 -11.21
CA PHE A 399 10.75 25.85 -11.08
C PHE A 399 11.86 25.00 -11.67
N ILE A 400 12.21 25.21 -12.96
CA ILE A 400 13.19 24.35 -13.64
C ILE A 400 14.59 24.45 -13.03
N ARG A 401 14.96 25.64 -12.51
CA ARG A 401 16.26 25.83 -11.85
C ARG A 401 16.31 25.17 -10.46
N TYR A 402 15.17 25.02 -9.78
CA TYR A 402 15.14 24.41 -8.44
C TYR A 402 14.87 22.91 -8.47
N TYR A 403 13.93 22.46 -9.31
CA TYR A 403 13.49 21.03 -9.34
C TYR A 403 14.03 20.27 -10.55
N GLY A 404 14.37 20.95 -11.64
CA GLY A 404 14.52 20.33 -12.95
C GLY A 404 13.17 20.04 -13.60
N LEU A 405 13.16 19.36 -14.74
CA LEU A 405 11.96 18.88 -15.42
C LEU A 405 12.30 17.66 -16.27
N GLY A 406 11.82 16.49 -15.90
CA GLY A 406 12.16 15.25 -16.57
C GLY A 406 13.67 14.96 -16.52
N ALA A 407 14.28 14.71 -17.68
CA ALA A 407 15.72 14.47 -17.78
C ALA A 407 16.57 15.71 -17.48
N VAL A 408 15.98 16.91 -17.55
CA VAL A 408 16.65 18.19 -17.25
C VAL A 408 16.89 18.31 -15.76
N LYS A 409 18.16 18.32 -15.35
CA LYS A 409 18.54 18.44 -13.93
C LYS A 409 18.47 19.89 -13.46
N PRO A 410 18.25 20.11 -12.14
CA PRO A 410 18.21 21.46 -11.55
C PRO A 410 19.57 22.17 -11.64
N ALA A 411 19.62 23.46 -11.20
CA ALA A 411 20.88 24.18 -11.10
C ALA A 411 21.91 23.41 -10.27
N PRO A 412 23.22 23.49 -10.62
CA PRO A 412 23.83 24.36 -11.63
C PRO A 412 23.89 23.78 -13.06
N MET A 413 23.17 22.69 -13.33
CA MET A 413 23.27 22.04 -14.65
C MET A 413 22.78 22.94 -15.79
N PRO A 414 23.45 22.89 -16.97
CA PRO A 414 23.10 23.73 -18.10
C PRO A 414 21.83 23.24 -18.80
N LEU A 415 20.99 24.21 -19.25
CA LEU A 415 19.78 23.93 -20.03
C LEU A 415 20.03 23.84 -21.53
N GLY A 416 21.14 24.43 -21.99
CA GLY A 416 21.47 24.57 -23.41
C GLY A 416 21.43 23.26 -24.23
N PRO A 417 22.02 22.17 -23.79
CA PRO A 417 21.95 20.88 -24.50
C PRO A 417 20.53 20.40 -24.77
N TRP A 418 19.64 20.57 -23.77
CA TRP A 418 18.23 20.14 -23.81
C TRP A 418 17.37 21.01 -24.75
N LEU A 419 17.67 22.30 -24.82
CA LEU A 419 17.08 23.22 -25.81
C LEU A 419 17.52 22.91 -27.22
N LYS A 420 18.84 22.61 -27.40
CA LYS A 420 19.42 22.29 -28.71
C LYS A 420 18.89 20.98 -29.31
N ASN A 421 18.67 19.97 -28.49
CA ASN A 421 18.17 18.67 -28.98
C ASN A 421 16.64 18.61 -29.06
N GLY A 422 15.91 19.70 -28.71
CA GLY A 422 14.47 19.79 -28.82
C GLY A 422 13.68 19.09 -27.70
N TYR A 423 14.35 18.52 -26.71
CA TYR A 423 13.67 17.89 -25.55
C TYR A 423 12.96 18.92 -24.68
N LEU A 424 13.62 20.04 -24.41
CA LEU A 424 13.09 21.16 -23.64
C LEU A 424 12.67 22.29 -24.57
N GLN A 425 11.43 22.74 -24.49
CA GLN A 425 10.94 23.93 -25.18
C GLN A 425 11.06 25.16 -24.27
N ARG A 426 11.25 26.35 -24.83
CA ARG A 426 11.39 27.61 -24.10
C ARG A 426 10.66 28.75 -24.85
N GLY A 427 10.02 29.66 -24.08
CA GLY A 427 9.50 30.94 -24.59
C GLY A 427 9.75 32.05 -23.59
N HIS A 428 10.01 33.26 -24.05
CA HIS A 428 10.12 34.46 -23.21
C HIS A 428 8.75 35.03 -22.85
N SER A 429 7.70 34.51 -23.48
CA SER A 429 6.29 34.71 -23.12
C SER A 429 5.57 33.35 -23.22
N LEU A 430 4.38 33.28 -22.61
CA LEU A 430 3.51 32.10 -22.75
C LEU A 430 3.06 31.91 -24.19
N ALA A 431 2.91 32.97 -24.97
CA ALA A 431 2.57 32.90 -26.39
C ALA A 431 3.71 32.29 -27.22
N GLU A 432 4.96 32.70 -26.99
CA GLU A 432 6.12 32.08 -27.64
C GLU A 432 6.29 30.58 -27.26
N LEU A 433 6.08 30.25 -25.97
CA LEU A 433 6.11 28.85 -25.53
C LEU A 433 5.02 28.02 -26.20
N ALA A 434 3.80 28.57 -26.26
CA ALA A 434 2.67 27.92 -26.91
C ALA A 434 2.94 27.65 -28.39
N GLN A 435 3.50 28.64 -29.11
CA GLN A 435 3.91 28.46 -30.50
C GLN A 435 4.96 27.36 -30.66
N ALA A 436 5.98 27.33 -29.80
CA ALA A 436 7.05 26.31 -29.83
C ALA A 436 6.51 24.89 -29.55
N CYS A 437 5.43 24.79 -28.76
CA CYS A 437 4.83 23.52 -28.35
C CYS A 437 3.63 23.08 -29.22
N GLY A 438 3.12 23.95 -30.09
CA GLY A 438 1.89 23.70 -30.83
C GLY A 438 0.64 23.71 -29.92
N ILE A 439 0.62 24.58 -28.92
CA ILE A 439 -0.48 24.78 -27.97
C ILE A 439 -1.28 26.02 -28.35
N ASP A 440 -2.59 26.05 -28.08
CA ASP A 440 -3.40 27.26 -28.20
C ASP A 440 -2.87 28.35 -27.25
N ALA A 441 -2.33 29.44 -27.81
CA ALA A 441 -1.65 30.47 -27.03
C ALA A 441 -2.61 31.26 -26.10
N LYS A 442 -3.83 31.53 -26.55
CA LYS A 442 -4.82 32.26 -25.76
C LYS A 442 -5.35 31.42 -24.63
N ALA A 443 -5.62 30.16 -24.92
CA ALA A 443 -6.07 29.22 -23.90
C ALA A 443 -4.99 28.97 -22.85
N LEU A 444 -3.73 28.80 -23.26
CA LEU A 444 -2.59 28.61 -22.30
C LEU A 444 -2.48 29.85 -21.37
N GLN A 445 -2.53 31.06 -21.92
CA GLN A 445 -2.47 32.29 -21.11
C GLN A 445 -3.62 32.33 -20.09
N THR A 446 -4.85 32.05 -20.51
CA THR A 446 -6.02 32.01 -19.65
C THR A 446 -5.88 30.95 -18.55
N THR A 447 -5.39 29.77 -18.90
CA THR A 447 -5.18 28.68 -17.96
C THR A 447 -4.14 29.03 -16.90
N VAL A 448 -2.99 29.61 -17.31
CA VAL A 448 -1.94 30.02 -16.35
C VAL A 448 -2.42 31.15 -15.45
N GLN A 449 -3.15 32.16 -16.00
CA GLN A 449 -3.73 33.23 -15.20
C GLN A 449 -4.73 32.71 -14.16
N ARG A 450 -5.62 31.78 -14.55
CA ARG A 450 -6.56 31.13 -13.64
C ARG A 450 -5.83 30.34 -12.55
N TYR A 451 -4.85 29.52 -12.94
CA TYR A 451 -4.06 28.76 -12.00
C TYR A 451 -3.32 29.65 -10.99
N ASN A 452 -2.68 30.73 -11.47
CA ASN A 452 -1.98 31.69 -10.61
C ASN A 452 -2.93 32.37 -9.62
N ALA A 453 -4.15 32.69 -10.02
CA ALA A 453 -5.17 33.24 -9.11
C ALA A 453 -5.51 32.22 -8.00
N LEU A 454 -5.67 30.93 -8.31
CA LEU A 454 -5.94 29.88 -7.32
C LEU A 454 -4.78 29.68 -6.33
N THR A 455 -3.55 30.00 -6.71
CA THR A 455 -2.40 29.88 -5.80
C THR A 455 -2.44 30.89 -4.65
N GLN A 456 -3.18 31.99 -4.76
CA GLN A 456 -3.26 33.04 -3.76
C GLN A 456 -3.88 32.54 -2.45
N ASP A 457 -4.90 31.70 -2.53
CA ASP A 457 -5.52 31.07 -1.37
C ASP A 457 -5.06 29.61 -1.14
N GLY A 458 -4.29 29.05 -2.08
CA GLY A 458 -3.72 27.71 -2.01
C GLY A 458 -4.75 26.60 -2.22
N LYS A 459 -5.88 26.88 -2.84
CA LYS A 459 -6.95 25.91 -3.13
C LYS A 459 -7.15 25.77 -4.63
N ASP A 460 -6.89 24.56 -5.15
CA ASP A 460 -7.19 24.22 -6.55
C ASP A 460 -8.64 23.77 -6.69
N ARG A 461 -9.52 24.75 -7.00
CA ARG A 461 -10.95 24.48 -7.19
C ARG A 461 -11.28 23.73 -8.47
N ASP A 462 -10.30 23.56 -9.36
CA ASP A 462 -10.50 22.90 -10.65
C ASP A 462 -10.25 21.40 -10.55
N PHE A 463 -9.19 20.98 -9.81
CA PHE A 463 -8.76 19.59 -9.76
C PHE A 463 -8.34 19.13 -8.34
N GLY A 464 -8.41 19.96 -7.31
CA GLY A 464 -8.08 19.58 -5.93
C GLY A 464 -6.58 19.31 -5.67
N LYS A 465 -5.68 19.96 -6.42
CA LYS A 465 -4.22 19.77 -6.27
C LYS A 465 -3.73 20.16 -4.88
N GLY A 466 -3.15 19.19 -4.16
CA GLY A 466 -2.62 19.36 -2.81
C GLY A 466 -3.64 19.13 -1.69
N GLU A 467 -4.80 18.54 -1.96
CA GLU A 467 -5.82 18.24 -0.97
C GLU A 467 -5.57 16.93 -0.23
N THR A 468 -5.10 15.88 -0.92
CA THR A 468 -4.87 14.57 -0.30
C THR A 468 -3.53 14.48 0.46
N PRO A 469 -3.39 13.59 1.44
CA PRO A 469 -2.11 13.30 2.09
C PRO A 469 -1.02 12.94 1.07
N TYR A 470 -1.35 12.12 0.06
CA TYR A 470 -0.41 11.75 -0.99
C TYR A 470 0.07 12.96 -1.80
N ASN A 471 -0.83 13.83 -2.25
CA ASN A 471 -0.45 15.06 -2.95
C ASN A 471 0.53 15.88 -2.12
N ARG A 472 0.23 16.09 -0.84
CA ARG A 472 1.01 16.95 0.05
C ARG A 472 2.41 16.42 0.32
N ILE A 473 2.59 15.09 0.45
CA ILE A 473 3.92 14.49 0.64
C ILE A 473 4.76 14.54 -0.65
N GLN A 474 4.11 14.46 -1.81
CA GLN A 474 4.76 14.61 -3.11
C GLN A 474 5.09 16.07 -3.44
N GLY A 475 4.40 17.03 -2.84
CA GLY A 475 4.72 18.45 -2.92
C GLY A 475 6.07 18.81 -2.30
N ASP A 476 6.27 20.08 -1.95
CA ASP A 476 7.48 20.55 -1.25
C ASP A 476 7.10 21.54 -0.15
N ALA A 477 6.82 21.03 1.04
CA ALA A 477 6.44 21.84 2.20
C ALA A 477 7.56 22.81 2.63
N ILE A 478 8.84 22.43 2.48
CA ILE A 478 9.97 23.28 2.87
C ILE A 478 10.07 24.49 1.94
N ASN A 479 10.06 24.26 0.64
CA ASN A 479 10.09 25.36 -0.34
C ASN A 479 8.81 26.20 -0.31
N ALA A 480 7.66 25.57 -0.09
CA ALA A 480 6.40 26.29 0.09
C ALA A 480 6.48 27.27 1.27
N THR A 481 6.94 26.83 2.44
CA THR A 481 7.14 27.68 3.60
C THR A 481 8.14 28.82 3.31
N ARG A 482 9.26 28.53 2.66
CA ARG A 482 10.27 29.52 2.29
C ARG A 482 9.72 30.59 1.35
N ARG A 483 8.81 30.24 0.45
CA ARG A 483 8.19 31.13 -0.54
C ARG A 483 6.86 31.74 -0.06
N GLY A 484 6.40 31.43 1.16
CA GLY A 484 5.12 31.90 1.67
C GLY A 484 3.90 31.30 0.96
N LEU A 485 4.05 30.12 0.33
CA LEU A 485 2.97 29.43 -0.37
C LEU A 485 2.06 28.71 0.63
N ARG A 486 0.76 28.77 0.42
CA ARG A 486 -0.25 28.14 1.29
C ARG A 486 -0.43 26.64 1.04
N ASN A 487 0.02 26.16 -0.12
CA ASN A 487 -0.13 24.77 -0.54
C ASN A 487 1.23 24.23 -1.04
N PRO A 488 1.73 23.10 -0.54
CA PRO A 488 3.03 22.56 -0.96
C PRO A 488 3.08 22.09 -2.42
N CYS A 489 1.93 21.97 -3.08
CA CYS A 489 1.81 21.52 -4.47
C CYS A 489 1.52 22.68 -5.44
N MET A 490 1.21 23.87 -4.94
CA MET A 490 0.78 25.02 -5.77
C MET A 490 1.71 26.20 -5.57
N GLY A 491 2.16 26.76 -6.69
CA GLY A 491 2.94 28.00 -6.75
C GLY A 491 2.74 28.68 -8.10
N PRO A 492 2.81 30.03 -8.18
CA PRO A 492 2.57 30.74 -9.41
C PRO A 492 3.63 30.43 -10.48
N ILE A 493 3.21 30.51 -11.73
CA ILE A 493 4.04 30.37 -12.96
C ILE A 493 4.13 31.77 -13.57
N GLU A 494 5.23 32.48 -13.28
CA GLU A 494 5.34 33.91 -13.62
C GLU A 494 6.76 34.38 -13.99
N GLN A 495 7.81 33.61 -13.62
CA GLN A 495 9.19 34.01 -13.86
C GLN A 495 9.68 33.59 -15.26
N VAL A 496 9.88 34.55 -16.12
CA VAL A 496 10.42 34.30 -17.48
C VAL A 496 11.87 33.83 -17.44
N PRO A 497 12.31 33.00 -18.42
CA PRO A 497 11.52 32.36 -19.46
C PRO A 497 10.72 31.17 -18.96
N PHE A 498 9.64 30.85 -19.70
CA PHE A 498 8.82 29.66 -19.48
C PHE A 498 9.37 28.45 -20.22
N TYR A 499 9.09 27.25 -19.67
CA TYR A 499 9.59 26.02 -20.24
C TYR A 499 8.51 24.95 -20.31
N ALA A 500 8.66 24.02 -21.26
CA ALA A 500 7.79 22.86 -21.36
C ALA A 500 8.54 21.60 -21.81
N VAL A 501 8.07 20.44 -21.32
CA VAL A 501 8.48 19.11 -21.79
C VAL A 501 7.23 18.34 -22.20
N LYS A 502 7.28 17.68 -23.35
CA LYS A 502 6.19 16.85 -23.88
C LYS A 502 6.11 15.52 -23.13
N VAL A 503 4.90 15.12 -22.73
CA VAL A 503 4.61 13.81 -22.18
C VAL A 503 3.65 13.05 -23.07
N VAL A 504 3.87 11.76 -23.18
CA VAL A 504 3.11 10.82 -24.00
C VAL A 504 2.64 9.64 -23.14
N MET A 505 1.71 8.83 -23.68
CA MET A 505 1.25 7.60 -23.03
C MET A 505 2.41 6.64 -22.81
N GLY A 506 2.59 6.21 -21.59
CA GLY A 506 3.61 5.27 -21.21
C GLY A 506 3.22 4.41 -20.02
N SER A 507 4.17 3.55 -19.61
CA SER A 507 3.97 2.68 -18.44
C SER A 507 5.30 2.36 -17.75
N LEU A 508 5.19 1.88 -16.49
CA LEU A 508 6.29 1.30 -15.74
C LEU A 508 6.43 -0.22 -15.97
N GLY A 509 5.43 -0.83 -16.59
CA GLY A 509 5.32 -2.24 -16.88
C GLY A 509 3.90 -2.61 -17.28
N THR A 510 3.59 -3.91 -17.29
CA THR A 510 2.25 -4.42 -17.66
C THR A 510 1.53 -4.97 -16.43
N PHE A 511 0.20 -4.85 -16.43
CA PHE A 511 -0.71 -5.47 -15.46
C PHE A 511 -1.34 -6.74 -15.99
N ALA A 512 -1.68 -6.77 -17.29
CA ALA A 512 -2.11 -8.00 -17.93
C ALA A 512 -0.95 -9.00 -17.97
N GLY A 513 -1.25 -10.22 -17.55
CA GLY A 513 -0.31 -11.32 -17.39
C GLY A 513 -1.07 -12.64 -17.31
N LEU A 514 -0.39 -13.74 -17.08
CA LEU A 514 -0.97 -15.06 -16.89
C LEU A 514 -1.86 -15.09 -15.64
N ARG A 515 -3.05 -15.62 -15.74
CA ARG A 515 -3.90 -15.88 -14.57
C ARG A 515 -3.25 -16.93 -13.69
N VAL A 516 -3.26 -16.69 -12.40
CA VAL A 516 -2.69 -17.58 -11.38
C VAL A 516 -3.64 -17.71 -10.21
N ASN A 517 -3.50 -18.81 -9.46
CA ASN A 517 -4.13 -19.00 -8.16
C ASN A 517 -3.32 -18.31 -7.03
N ASP A 518 -3.73 -18.49 -5.79
CA ASP A 518 -3.09 -17.96 -4.57
C ASP A 518 -1.71 -18.57 -4.26
N HIS A 519 -1.34 -19.68 -4.92
CA HIS A 519 -0.02 -20.30 -4.88
C HIS A 519 0.90 -19.88 -6.03
N ALA A 520 0.52 -18.86 -6.82
CA ALA A 520 1.22 -18.41 -8.02
C ALA A 520 1.30 -19.45 -9.15
N GLN A 521 0.53 -20.54 -9.10
CA GLN A 521 0.45 -21.52 -10.19
C GLN A 521 -0.38 -20.92 -11.35
N VAL A 522 0.12 -21.04 -12.57
CA VAL A 522 -0.62 -20.65 -13.77
C VAL A 522 -1.85 -21.56 -13.93
N ILE A 523 -3.00 -20.96 -14.25
CA ILE A 523 -4.26 -21.66 -14.46
C ILE A 523 -4.69 -21.63 -15.94
N ASP A 524 -5.36 -22.70 -16.32
CA ASP A 524 -5.96 -22.86 -17.65
C ASP A 524 -7.34 -22.16 -17.77
N ALA A 525 -7.99 -22.32 -18.93
CA ALA A 525 -9.31 -21.76 -19.20
C ALA A 525 -10.43 -22.36 -18.32
N GLN A 526 -10.21 -23.50 -17.71
CA GLN A 526 -11.13 -24.18 -16.78
C GLN A 526 -10.85 -23.80 -15.31
N GLY A 527 -9.85 -22.93 -15.08
CA GLY A 527 -9.42 -22.52 -13.73
C GLY A 527 -8.57 -23.57 -13.00
N GLN A 528 -8.09 -24.61 -13.73
CA GLN A 528 -7.25 -25.65 -13.14
C GLN A 528 -5.78 -25.24 -13.21
N ALA A 529 -5.04 -25.51 -12.12
CA ALA A 529 -3.60 -25.26 -12.09
C ALA A 529 -2.85 -26.15 -13.08
N ILE A 530 -1.96 -25.54 -13.89
CA ILE A 530 -1.04 -26.27 -14.77
C ILE A 530 0.10 -26.81 -13.91
N PRO A 531 0.24 -28.13 -13.74
CA PRO A 531 1.24 -28.70 -12.86
C PRO A 531 2.66 -28.31 -13.26
N GLY A 532 3.47 -27.88 -12.31
CA GLY A 532 4.87 -27.49 -12.53
C GLY A 532 5.06 -26.14 -13.21
N LEU A 533 4.00 -25.30 -13.38
CA LEU A 533 4.12 -23.98 -13.97
C LEU A 533 3.67 -22.89 -13.01
N TYR A 534 4.55 -21.90 -12.78
CA TYR A 534 4.32 -20.74 -11.93
C TYR A 534 4.57 -19.46 -12.72
N ALA A 535 3.98 -18.35 -12.27
CA ALA A 535 4.30 -17.03 -12.80
C ALA A 535 4.57 -16.03 -11.67
N GLY A 536 5.48 -15.08 -11.92
CA GLY A 536 5.86 -14.02 -11.00
C GLY A 536 6.11 -12.69 -11.73
N GLY A 537 6.22 -11.60 -10.96
CA GLY A 537 6.42 -10.26 -11.54
C GLY A 537 5.30 -9.87 -12.49
N ASN A 538 5.65 -9.26 -13.64
CA ASN A 538 4.67 -8.81 -14.63
C ASN A 538 4.22 -9.93 -15.61
N ASP A 539 4.75 -11.13 -15.51
CA ASP A 539 4.17 -12.29 -16.21
C ASP A 539 2.95 -12.83 -15.48
N LEU A 540 2.83 -12.56 -14.19
CA LEU A 540 1.64 -12.80 -13.39
C LEU A 540 0.64 -11.64 -13.58
N SER A 541 -0.62 -11.95 -13.87
CA SER A 541 -1.70 -10.95 -13.92
C SER A 541 -1.80 -10.21 -12.60
N SER A 542 -1.71 -8.88 -12.66
CA SER A 542 -1.72 -8.04 -11.46
C SER A 542 -2.93 -8.31 -10.58
N MET A 543 -2.70 -8.61 -9.31
CA MET A 543 -3.77 -8.74 -8.32
C MET A 543 -4.51 -7.41 -8.06
N MET A 544 -3.98 -6.30 -8.57
CA MET A 544 -4.60 -4.98 -8.47
C MET A 544 -5.66 -4.73 -9.54
N GLY A 545 -6.06 -5.74 -10.31
CA GLY A 545 -7.17 -5.66 -11.26
C GLY A 545 -7.02 -4.61 -12.36
N GLY A 546 -5.83 -4.06 -12.55
CA GLY A 546 -5.55 -2.95 -13.49
C GLY A 546 -5.63 -1.56 -12.87
N ASN A 547 -5.79 -1.46 -11.53
CA ASN A 547 -5.74 -0.22 -10.75
C ASN A 547 -4.37 0.00 -10.12
N TYR A 548 -4.13 1.22 -9.59
CA TYR A 548 -2.85 1.56 -8.97
C TYR A 548 -3.05 2.24 -7.60
N PRO A 549 -3.47 1.50 -6.56
CA PRO A 549 -3.88 2.07 -5.27
C PRO A 549 -2.73 2.67 -4.44
N ALA A 550 -1.47 2.26 -4.67
CA ALA A 550 -0.34 2.74 -3.87
C ALA A 550 1.00 2.59 -4.57
N GLY A 551 2.01 3.34 -4.13
CA GLY A 551 3.39 3.23 -4.62
C GLY A 551 4.05 1.91 -4.24
N GLY A 552 4.48 1.12 -5.24
CA GLY A 552 5.16 -0.17 -5.00
C GLY A 552 4.27 -1.41 -5.14
N ILE A 553 3.03 -1.26 -5.64
CA ILE A 553 2.08 -2.37 -5.88
C ILE A 553 2.51 -3.33 -6.99
N THR A 554 3.59 -3.02 -7.69
CA THR A 554 4.22 -3.94 -8.65
C THR A 554 5.29 -4.80 -7.99
N LEU A 555 6.21 -4.18 -7.23
CA LEU A 555 7.33 -4.90 -6.60
C LEU A 555 6.92 -5.69 -5.36
N GLY A 556 6.02 -5.15 -4.53
CA GLY A 556 5.51 -5.86 -3.35
C GLY A 556 4.88 -7.21 -3.72
N PRO A 557 3.86 -7.27 -4.58
CA PRO A 557 3.31 -8.52 -5.08
C PRO A 557 4.33 -9.39 -5.84
N ALA A 558 5.21 -8.80 -6.66
CA ALA A 558 6.22 -9.57 -7.39
C ALA A 558 7.13 -10.38 -6.45
N MET A 559 7.65 -9.72 -5.40
CA MET A 559 8.47 -10.38 -4.38
C MET A 559 7.68 -11.44 -3.60
N THR A 560 6.44 -11.10 -3.19
CA THR A 560 5.61 -11.97 -2.37
C THR A 560 5.16 -13.22 -3.14
N PHE A 561 4.69 -13.08 -4.37
CA PHE A 561 4.29 -14.24 -5.16
C PHE A 561 5.48 -15.09 -5.63
N GLY A 562 6.67 -14.49 -5.81
CA GLY A 562 7.92 -15.24 -5.99
C GLY A 562 8.25 -16.11 -4.77
N PHE A 563 8.12 -15.55 -3.57
CA PHE A 563 8.28 -16.25 -2.30
C PHE A 563 7.24 -17.40 -2.13
N ILE A 564 5.96 -17.13 -2.45
CA ILE A 564 4.90 -18.15 -2.41
C ILE A 564 5.16 -19.27 -3.42
N ALA A 565 5.53 -18.95 -4.66
CA ALA A 565 5.82 -19.94 -5.71
C ALA A 565 6.95 -20.90 -5.29
N ALA A 566 8.02 -20.35 -4.69
CA ALA A 566 9.14 -21.15 -4.21
C ALA A 566 8.76 -22.11 -3.09
N HIS A 567 7.95 -21.65 -2.12
CA HIS A 567 7.45 -22.51 -1.04
C HIS A 567 6.56 -23.62 -1.57
N HIS A 568 5.62 -23.28 -2.46
CA HIS A 568 4.74 -24.28 -3.06
C HIS A 568 5.53 -25.31 -3.89
N ALA A 569 6.50 -24.87 -4.69
CA ALA A 569 7.37 -25.76 -5.46
C ALA A 569 8.21 -26.69 -4.56
N ALA A 570 8.62 -26.21 -3.39
CA ALA A 570 9.33 -27.00 -2.38
C ALA A 570 8.42 -27.91 -1.53
N GLY A 571 7.09 -27.86 -1.72
CA GLY A 571 6.13 -28.58 -0.86
C GLY A 571 6.16 -28.11 0.60
N ARG A 572 6.43 -26.81 0.84
CA ARG A 572 6.54 -26.20 2.17
C ARG A 572 5.47 -25.13 2.36
N ASP A 573 4.98 -24.99 3.58
CA ASP A 573 4.10 -23.87 3.97
C ASP A 573 4.95 -22.64 4.33
N PRO A 574 4.71 -21.46 3.74
CA PRO A 574 5.36 -20.22 4.16
C PRO A 574 5.23 -19.93 5.66
N ALA A 575 4.12 -20.32 6.28
CA ALA A 575 3.88 -20.12 7.71
C ALA A 575 4.79 -20.95 8.61
N ALA A 576 5.17 -22.16 8.17
CA ALA A 576 6.04 -23.06 8.92
C ALA A 576 7.52 -22.68 8.85
N THR A 577 7.92 -21.91 7.83
CA THR A 577 9.34 -21.57 7.58
C THR A 577 9.72 -20.17 8.05
N CYS A 578 8.76 -19.31 8.28
CA CYS A 578 8.98 -17.95 8.80
C CYS A 578 7.92 -17.63 9.86
N GLU A 579 8.25 -17.88 11.12
CA GLU A 579 7.48 -17.36 12.24
C GLU A 579 7.59 -15.85 12.29
N TYR A 580 6.75 -15.19 11.56
CA TYR A 580 6.43 -13.80 11.81
C TYR A 580 5.25 -13.80 12.78
N PRO A 581 5.31 -13.10 13.92
CA PRO A 581 4.16 -12.95 14.79
C PRO A 581 3.13 -12.08 14.04
N ILE A 582 2.50 -12.73 13.08
CA ILE A 582 1.28 -12.19 12.52
C ILE A 582 0.31 -12.34 13.68
N SER A 583 -0.17 -11.22 14.25
CA SER A 583 -1.43 -11.23 14.96
C SER A 583 -2.54 -11.61 13.96
N ASN A 584 -2.37 -12.75 13.33
CA ASN A 584 -3.31 -13.48 12.52
C ASN A 584 -3.96 -14.51 13.39
N THR A 585 -4.88 -14.08 14.17
CA THR A 585 -6.00 -14.92 14.51
C THR A 585 -7.05 -14.71 13.44
N SER A 586 -6.88 -15.33 12.27
CA SER A 586 -7.98 -15.56 11.33
C SER A 586 -7.77 -16.82 10.49
N THR A 587 -7.14 -17.90 11.07
CA THR A 587 -7.30 -19.27 10.62
C THR A 587 -7.60 -20.17 11.81
N ASP A 588 -8.14 -19.58 12.83
CA ASP A 588 -8.94 -20.29 13.80
C ASP A 588 -10.36 -19.74 13.62
N THR A 589 -11.28 -20.56 13.17
CA THR A 589 -12.72 -20.41 13.30
C THR A 589 -13.13 -20.50 14.78
N SER A 590 -12.29 -20.05 15.69
CA SER A 590 -12.54 -19.81 17.08
C SER A 590 -12.52 -18.31 17.34
N LYS A 591 -13.72 -17.70 17.19
CA LYS A 591 -14.18 -16.51 17.89
C LYS A 591 -13.26 -15.27 17.79
N GLU A 592 -13.56 -14.35 16.88
CA GLU A 592 -13.30 -12.93 17.13
C GLU A 592 -13.85 -12.62 18.55
N ASN A 593 -12.96 -12.28 19.47
CA ASN A 593 -13.33 -11.89 20.84
C ASN A 593 -14.02 -10.52 20.89
N THR A 594 -14.37 -9.95 19.76
CA THR A 594 -15.08 -8.67 19.73
C THR A 594 -16.57 -8.93 19.91
N MET A 595 -17.05 -8.69 21.14
CA MET A 595 -18.48 -8.74 21.45
C MET A 595 -19.16 -7.44 20.98
N TYR A 596 -20.37 -7.60 20.53
CA TYR A 596 -21.32 -6.51 20.35
C TYR A 596 -22.19 -6.42 21.57
N TYR A 597 -22.58 -5.21 21.93
CA TYR A 597 -23.38 -4.97 23.13
C TYR A 597 -24.58 -4.11 22.80
N GLU A 598 -25.68 -4.33 23.51
CA GLU A 598 -26.77 -3.40 23.60
C GLU A 598 -26.82 -2.86 25.01
N LEU A 599 -26.92 -1.55 25.15
CA LEU A 599 -27.22 -0.86 26.40
C LEU A 599 -28.63 -0.26 26.27
N ALA A 600 -29.60 -0.85 27.00
CA ALA A 600 -30.95 -0.36 27.04
C ALA A 600 -31.20 0.38 28.38
N THR A 601 -31.86 1.53 28.33
CA THR A 601 -32.22 2.32 29.50
C THR A 601 -33.74 2.53 29.51
N MET A 602 -34.41 2.06 30.58
CA MET A 602 -35.83 2.22 30.76
C MET A 602 -36.09 3.14 31.95
N THR A 603 -36.89 4.18 31.76
CA THR A 603 -37.42 4.96 32.90
C THR A 603 -38.68 4.29 33.45
N LEU A 604 -38.68 4.02 34.73
CA LEU A 604 -39.72 3.23 35.41
C LEU A 604 -40.51 4.08 36.42
N PRO A 605 -41.80 3.82 36.63
CA PRO A 605 -42.54 4.37 37.75
C PRO A 605 -41.93 3.94 39.09
N PHE A 606 -42.09 4.73 40.09
CA PHE A 606 -41.59 4.44 41.42
C PHE A 606 -42.16 3.11 41.95
N GLY A 607 -41.29 2.26 42.53
CA GLY A 607 -41.67 0.99 43.14
C GLY A 607 -41.77 -0.19 42.17
N THR A 608 -41.55 -0.02 40.86
CA THR A 608 -41.70 -1.10 39.85
C THR A 608 -40.38 -1.81 39.46
N ALA A 609 -39.24 -1.39 40.02
CA ALA A 609 -37.91 -1.89 39.61
C ALA A 609 -37.75 -3.41 39.80
N GLY A 610 -38.30 -4.00 40.89
CA GLY A 610 -38.21 -5.45 41.10
C GLY A 610 -38.99 -6.26 40.07
N GLN A 611 -40.20 -5.83 39.74
CA GLN A 611 -41.03 -6.46 38.70
C GLN A 611 -40.35 -6.33 37.32
N ALA A 612 -39.87 -5.12 37.00
CA ALA A 612 -39.17 -4.87 35.71
C ALA A 612 -37.92 -5.75 35.59
N ALA A 613 -37.13 -5.94 36.67
CA ALA A 613 -35.96 -6.80 36.65
C ALA A 613 -36.33 -8.27 36.34
N THR A 614 -37.37 -8.80 36.97
CA THR A 614 -37.88 -10.16 36.72
C THR A 614 -38.34 -10.31 35.25
N ASN A 615 -39.04 -9.31 34.73
CA ASN A 615 -39.55 -9.32 33.37
C ASN A 615 -38.37 -9.27 32.34
N VAL A 616 -37.35 -8.43 32.58
CA VAL A 616 -36.12 -8.36 31.76
C VAL A 616 -35.43 -9.72 31.71
N GLN A 617 -35.29 -10.40 32.85
CA GLN A 617 -34.69 -11.73 32.89
C GLN A 617 -35.50 -12.74 32.06
N ALA A 618 -36.80 -12.78 32.22
CA ALA A 618 -37.70 -13.68 31.49
C ALA A 618 -37.60 -13.40 29.96
N PHE A 619 -37.61 -12.12 29.56
CA PHE A 619 -37.50 -11.72 28.16
C PHE A 619 -36.14 -12.11 27.54
N ALA A 620 -35.05 -11.93 28.29
CA ALA A 620 -33.70 -12.28 27.82
C ALA A 620 -33.42 -13.80 27.83
N SER A 621 -34.20 -14.58 28.59
CA SER A 621 -34.08 -16.05 28.68
C SER A 621 -35.11 -16.77 27.81
N ALA A 622 -35.91 -16.07 27.01
CA ALA A 622 -36.88 -16.69 26.09
C ALA A 622 -36.18 -17.59 25.04
N PRO A 623 -36.79 -18.68 24.59
CA PRO A 623 -36.17 -19.61 23.63
C PRO A 623 -35.76 -18.95 22.33
N GLU A 624 -36.46 -17.93 21.88
CA GLU A 624 -36.20 -17.13 20.70
C GLU A 624 -35.19 -15.99 20.92
N ALA A 625 -34.80 -15.71 22.16
CA ALA A 625 -33.88 -14.63 22.48
C ALA A 625 -32.46 -14.92 21.92
N GLN A 626 -31.82 -13.89 21.37
CA GLN A 626 -30.43 -13.95 20.97
C GLN A 626 -29.57 -13.10 21.91
N GLY A 627 -28.32 -13.54 22.11
CA GLY A 627 -27.40 -12.87 23.02
C GLY A 627 -27.59 -13.28 24.47
N GLU A 628 -26.85 -12.67 25.36
CA GLU A 628 -26.74 -12.99 26.77
C GLU A 628 -27.04 -11.74 27.62
N LEU A 629 -27.85 -11.89 28.66
CA LEU A 629 -27.98 -10.84 29.68
C LEU A 629 -26.69 -10.80 30.52
N LEU A 630 -26.02 -9.66 30.55
CA LEU A 630 -24.75 -9.48 31.26
C LEU A 630 -24.86 -8.59 32.46
N GLY A 631 -25.76 -7.61 32.43
CA GLY A 631 -25.98 -6.71 33.54
C GLY A 631 -27.41 -6.14 33.56
N CYS A 632 -27.92 -5.95 34.74
CA CYS A 632 -29.21 -5.30 34.99
C CYS A 632 -29.08 -4.48 36.27
N TRP A 633 -29.02 -3.17 36.14
CA TRP A 633 -28.77 -2.23 37.22
C TRP A 633 -29.92 -1.22 37.39
N PHE A 634 -30.10 -0.72 38.61
CA PHE A 634 -31.00 0.38 38.90
C PHE A 634 -30.21 1.60 39.34
N THR A 635 -30.57 2.77 38.83
CA THR A 635 -29.80 4.00 39.05
C THR A 635 -29.97 4.53 40.48
N ASP A 636 -28.84 4.89 41.11
CA ASP A 636 -28.77 5.48 42.43
C ASP A 636 -28.36 6.96 42.37
N ILE A 637 -27.43 7.31 41.52
CA ILE A 637 -26.95 8.69 41.28
C ILE A 637 -26.94 8.96 39.79
N GLY A 638 -27.52 10.08 39.38
CA GLY A 638 -27.72 10.49 37.98
C GLY A 638 -29.19 10.73 37.71
N VAL A 639 -29.70 10.28 36.57
CA VAL A 639 -31.15 10.26 36.32
C VAL A 639 -31.76 9.09 37.11
N LEU A 640 -32.64 9.42 38.08
CA LEU A 640 -33.24 8.41 38.96
C LEU A 640 -34.35 7.60 38.26
N ASN A 641 -34.73 6.50 38.90
CA ASN A 641 -35.76 5.57 38.43
C ASN A 641 -35.48 4.96 37.04
N GLN A 642 -34.22 4.81 36.69
CA GLN A 642 -33.85 4.14 35.45
C GLN A 642 -33.33 2.73 35.75
N MET A 643 -33.77 1.79 34.91
CA MET A 643 -33.15 0.47 34.80
C MET A 643 -32.24 0.42 33.56
N ILE A 644 -30.99 0.05 33.76
CA ILE A 644 -29.99 -0.08 32.72
C ILE A 644 -29.71 -1.54 32.50
N VAL A 645 -29.85 -2.02 31.25
CA VAL A 645 -29.71 -3.42 30.88
C VAL A 645 -28.58 -3.53 29.86
N LEU A 646 -27.57 -4.35 30.14
CA LEU A 646 -26.47 -4.70 29.22
C LEU A 646 -26.68 -6.12 28.67
N ARG A 647 -26.79 -6.26 27.38
CA ARG A 647 -26.81 -7.56 26.68
C ARG A 647 -25.58 -7.70 25.78
N GLY A 648 -25.02 -8.91 25.66
CA GLY A 648 -23.88 -9.25 24.85
C GLY A 648 -24.23 -10.15 23.67
N PHE A 649 -23.59 -9.95 22.52
CA PHE A 649 -23.85 -10.68 21.28
C PHE A 649 -22.54 -11.04 20.60
N ALA A 650 -22.42 -12.26 20.09
CA ALA A 650 -21.23 -12.72 19.39
C ALA A 650 -21.09 -12.08 17.99
N THR A 651 -22.20 -11.67 17.37
CA THR A 651 -22.21 -11.07 16.02
C THR A 651 -23.13 -9.84 15.96
N LEU A 652 -22.85 -8.93 15.03
CA LEU A 652 -23.72 -7.78 14.76
C LEU A 652 -25.10 -8.24 14.29
N GLN A 653 -25.16 -9.30 13.49
CA GLN A 653 -26.42 -9.86 12.99
C GLN A 653 -27.32 -10.36 14.12
N ALA A 654 -26.76 -11.01 15.16
CA ALA A 654 -27.51 -11.44 16.34
C ALA A 654 -28.04 -10.24 17.13
N LEU A 655 -27.25 -9.16 17.28
CA LEU A 655 -27.70 -7.92 17.92
C LEU A 655 -28.85 -7.28 17.14
N GLU A 656 -28.75 -7.18 15.83
CA GLU A 656 -29.80 -6.60 14.96
C GLU A 656 -31.09 -7.42 15.02
N ALA A 657 -31.00 -8.77 14.98
CA ALA A 657 -32.15 -9.65 15.09
C ALA A 657 -32.87 -9.51 16.45
N GLU A 658 -32.11 -9.46 17.53
CA GLU A 658 -32.66 -9.26 18.87
C GLU A 658 -33.29 -7.88 19.06
N ARG A 659 -32.68 -6.83 18.48
CA ARG A 659 -33.23 -5.48 18.48
C ARG A 659 -34.57 -5.44 17.72
N ALA A 660 -34.62 -6.12 16.56
CA ALA A 660 -35.87 -6.27 15.79
C ALA A 660 -36.95 -7.03 16.60
N ARG A 661 -36.59 -8.13 17.31
CA ARG A 661 -37.48 -8.85 18.20
C ARG A 661 -38.05 -7.95 19.31
N THR A 662 -37.18 -7.14 19.91
CA THR A 662 -37.56 -6.19 20.97
C THR A 662 -38.54 -5.13 20.44
N GLN A 663 -38.26 -4.56 19.25
CA GLN A 663 -39.08 -3.52 18.63
C GLN A 663 -40.45 -4.05 18.12
N GLN A 664 -40.52 -5.30 17.70
CA GLN A 664 -41.75 -5.95 17.23
C GLN A 664 -42.59 -6.49 18.38
N SER A 665 -42.05 -6.61 19.59
CA SER A 665 -42.75 -7.08 20.78
C SER A 665 -43.80 -6.05 21.22
N ALA A 666 -45.00 -6.51 21.54
CA ALA A 666 -46.03 -5.71 22.21
C ALA A 666 -45.60 -5.28 23.63
N SER A 667 -44.65 -5.99 24.24
CA SER A 667 -44.10 -5.71 25.57
C SER A 667 -42.56 -5.82 25.53
N PRO A 668 -41.85 -4.80 24.99
CA PRO A 668 -40.38 -4.79 24.96
C PRO A 668 -39.80 -5.04 26.36
N PHE A 669 -38.81 -5.93 26.47
CA PHE A 669 -38.20 -6.41 27.71
C PHE A 669 -39.21 -7.01 28.71
N GLY A 670 -40.42 -7.39 28.26
CA GLY A 670 -41.51 -7.80 29.14
C GLY A 670 -42.11 -6.66 29.98
N CYS A 671 -41.75 -5.42 29.69
CA CYS A 671 -42.05 -4.24 30.50
C CYS A 671 -42.94 -3.21 29.79
N GLY A 672 -43.60 -3.55 28.68
CA GLY A 672 -44.35 -2.60 27.84
C GLY A 672 -45.42 -1.81 28.55
N GLU A 673 -46.04 -2.36 29.62
CA GLU A 673 -47.01 -1.67 30.48
C GLU A 673 -46.40 -0.92 31.66
N ILE A 674 -45.07 -1.10 31.90
CA ILE A 674 -44.40 -0.58 33.09
C ILE A 674 -43.54 0.63 32.74
N TYR A 675 -42.72 0.58 31.68
CA TYR A 675 -41.80 1.66 31.39
C TYR A 675 -42.48 2.91 30.81
N GLN A 676 -41.94 4.11 31.13
CA GLN A 676 -42.37 5.37 30.56
C GLN A 676 -41.56 5.72 29.29
N THR A 677 -40.26 5.44 29.28
CA THR A 677 -39.38 5.64 28.15
C THR A 677 -38.43 4.45 28.02
N LEU A 678 -38.06 4.14 26.75
CA LEU A 678 -37.06 3.12 26.42
C LEU A 678 -36.09 3.69 25.41
N GLU A 679 -34.82 3.72 25.80
CA GLU A 679 -33.70 4.05 24.89
C GLU A 679 -32.83 2.81 24.70
N GLN A 680 -32.47 2.49 23.47
CA GLN A 680 -31.62 1.35 23.09
C GLN A 680 -30.47 1.81 22.22
N HIS A 681 -29.26 1.49 22.63
CA HIS A 681 -28.05 1.83 21.93
C HIS A 681 -27.19 0.61 21.65
N SER A 682 -26.67 0.51 20.42
CA SER A 682 -25.80 -0.57 19.97
C SER A 682 -24.35 -0.15 20.09
N TYR A 683 -23.49 -1.05 20.55
CA TYR A 683 -22.07 -0.80 20.79
C TYR A 683 -21.22 -1.95 20.25
N LYS A 684 -19.97 -1.63 19.94
CA LYS A 684 -18.90 -2.58 19.69
C LYS A 684 -17.84 -2.44 20.80
N GLY A 685 -17.49 -3.53 21.47
CA GLY A 685 -16.41 -3.56 22.45
C GLY A 685 -15.09 -3.07 21.87
N PHE A 686 -14.25 -2.44 22.70
CA PHE A 686 -12.90 -2.10 22.25
C PHE A 686 -12.15 -3.39 21.90
N PRO A 687 -11.35 -3.44 20.82
CA PRO A 687 -10.79 -4.68 20.27
C PRO A 687 -9.91 -5.48 21.25
N TRP A 688 -9.27 -4.79 22.18
CA TRP A 688 -8.38 -5.35 23.20
C TRP A 688 -9.11 -5.75 24.50
N MET A 689 -10.39 -5.37 24.68
CA MET A 689 -11.18 -5.76 25.84
C MET A 689 -11.60 -7.23 25.76
N LYS A 690 -11.49 -7.93 26.88
CA LYS A 690 -12.07 -9.27 27.01
C LYS A 690 -13.60 -9.17 26.95
N PRO A 691 -14.29 -10.20 26.40
CA PRO A 691 -15.75 -10.29 26.49
C PRO A 691 -16.23 -10.17 27.93
N VAL A 692 -17.30 -9.40 28.14
CA VAL A 692 -17.94 -9.32 29.44
C VAL A 692 -18.52 -10.70 29.81
N ARG A 693 -18.29 -11.13 31.04
CA ARG A 693 -18.80 -12.39 31.59
C ARG A 693 -19.50 -12.15 32.91
N PRO A 694 -20.45 -13.01 33.29
CA PRO A 694 -21.07 -12.96 34.64
C PRO A 694 -20.01 -12.95 35.74
N SER A 695 -20.34 -12.36 36.92
CA SER A 695 -19.43 -12.31 38.07
C SER A 695 -18.88 -13.65 38.50
N VAL A 696 -19.69 -14.72 38.40
CA VAL A 696 -19.27 -16.09 38.72
C VAL A 696 -18.17 -16.63 37.81
N GLU A 697 -18.03 -16.12 36.60
CA GLU A 697 -17.01 -16.53 35.64
C GLU A 697 -15.83 -15.54 35.60
N SER A 698 -16.10 -14.25 35.68
CA SER A 698 -15.08 -13.19 35.55
C SER A 698 -14.36 -12.87 36.85
N GLY A 699 -14.97 -13.16 38.00
CA GLY A 699 -14.52 -12.68 39.30
C GLY A 699 -14.76 -11.19 39.55
N ILE A 700 -15.34 -10.46 38.58
CA ILE A 700 -15.67 -9.05 38.72
C ILE A 700 -16.94 -8.93 39.54
N THR A 701 -16.80 -8.41 40.74
CA THR A 701 -17.91 -8.19 41.66
C THR A 701 -17.90 -6.76 42.16
N GLY A 702 -19.06 -6.24 42.55
CA GLY A 702 -19.18 -4.93 43.19
C GLY A 702 -20.65 -4.52 43.37
N PRO A 703 -21.03 -4.05 44.56
CA PRO A 703 -22.37 -3.51 44.76
C PRO A 703 -22.57 -2.15 44.04
N VAL A 704 -21.53 -1.54 43.49
CA VAL A 704 -21.58 -0.22 42.85
C VAL A 704 -20.95 -0.27 41.47
N TYR A 705 -21.73 0.13 40.49
CA TYR A 705 -21.25 0.27 39.10
C TYR A 705 -21.31 1.73 38.67
N GLU A 706 -20.20 2.20 38.04
CA GLU A 706 -20.13 3.52 37.42
C GLU A 706 -20.17 3.37 35.90
N ILE A 707 -21.24 3.85 35.28
CA ILE A 707 -21.46 3.83 33.82
C ILE A 707 -21.18 5.23 33.30
N ARG A 708 -20.18 5.38 32.46
CA ARG A 708 -19.73 6.67 31.94
C ARG A 708 -19.79 6.69 30.41
N THR A 709 -20.45 7.72 29.88
CA THR A 709 -20.52 7.95 28.42
C THR A 709 -19.87 9.27 28.08
N TYR A 710 -18.95 9.24 27.13
CA TYR A 710 -18.21 10.40 26.65
C TYR A 710 -18.47 10.63 25.18
N GLY A 711 -18.82 11.85 24.79
CA GLY A 711 -18.86 12.25 23.39
C GLY A 711 -17.45 12.30 22.78
N ILE A 712 -17.31 11.82 21.55
CA ILE A 712 -16.03 11.79 20.81
C ILE A 712 -16.10 12.81 19.68
N LYS A 713 -14.99 13.54 19.45
CA LYS A 713 -14.83 14.43 18.30
C LYS A 713 -14.67 13.62 17.02
N THR A 714 -15.02 14.22 15.88
CA THR A 714 -14.75 13.61 14.57
C THR A 714 -13.26 13.24 14.44
N GLY A 715 -12.98 12.00 14.04
CA GLY A 715 -11.62 11.46 13.97
C GLY A 715 -11.02 11.00 15.31
N GLY A 716 -11.73 11.18 16.45
CA GLY A 716 -11.23 10.85 17.79
C GLY A 716 -11.45 9.40 18.24
N VAL A 717 -12.19 8.57 17.49
CA VAL A 717 -12.53 7.19 17.90
C VAL A 717 -11.28 6.33 18.07
N GLN A 718 -10.51 6.16 17.01
CA GLN A 718 -9.32 5.30 17.06
C GLN A 718 -8.25 5.81 18.04
N PRO A 719 -7.90 7.12 18.06
CA PRO A 719 -6.99 7.65 19.08
C PRO A 719 -7.45 7.41 20.53
N THR A 720 -8.79 7.43 20.79
CA THR A 720 -9.33 7.10 22.11
C THR A 720 -9.14 5.61 22.43
N ILE A 721 -9.40 4.72 21.49
CA ILE A 721 -9.22 3.27 21.66
C ILE A 721 -7.75 2.94 21.96
N ASP A 722 -6.83 3.47 21.17
CA ASP A 722 -5.39 3.23 21.29
C ASP A 722 -4.83 3.78 22.62
N LEU A 723 -5.30 4.96 23.02
CA LEU A 723 -4.89 5.57 24.28
C LEU A 723 -5.40 4.77 25.48
N TRP A 724 -6.66 4.30 25.43
CA TRP A 724 -7.25 3.50 26.50
C TRP A 724 -6.56 2.13 26.64
N GLU A 725 -6.13 1.51 25.54
CA GLU A 725 -5.34 0.29 25.57
C GLU A 725 -4.06 0.42 26.39
N GLN A 726 -3.40 1.58 26.33
CA GLN A 726 -2.17 1.85 27.07
C GLN A 726 -2.41 2.09 28.56
N TYR A 727 -3.54 2.74 28.94
CA TYR A 727 -3.77 3.22 30.32
C TYR A 727 -4.68 2.32 31.15
N VAL A 728 -5.63 1.61 30.54
CA VAL A 728 -6.59 0.75 31.27
C VAL A 728 -5.91 -0.36 32.05
N PRO A 729 -4.86 -1.07 31.55
CA PRO A 729 -4.22 -2.15 32.34
C PRO A 729 -3.65 -1.72 33.69
N ALA A 730 -3.15 -0.48 33.79
CA ALA A 730 -2.67 0.08 35.05
C ALA A 730 -3.86 0.50 35.97
N ARG A 731 -4.90 1.07 35.40
CA ARG A 731 -6.10 1.51 36.10
C ARG A 731 -6.97 0.34 36.56
N ASP A 732 -7.04 -0.73 35.78
CA ASP A 732 -7.78 -1.97 36.05
C ASP A 732 -7.31 -2.69 37.33
N LYS A 733 -6.02 -2.55 37.67
CA LYS A 733 -5.45 -3.07 38.92
C LYS A 733 -6.01 -2.41 40.18
N LEU A 734 -6.56 -1.20 40.07
CA LEU A 734 -7.13 -0.46 41.18
C LEU A 734 -8.65 -0.70 41.32
N SER A 735 -9.35 -0.85 40.20
CA SER A 735 -10.74 -1.32 40.15
C SER A 735 -11.04 -1.85 38.73
N PRO A 736 -11.85 -2.96 38.64
CA PRO A 736 -12.09 -3.60 37.36
C PRO A 736 -12.80 -2.71 36.34
N CYS A 737 -12.26 -2.66 35.13
CA CYS A 737 -12.96 -2.15 33.96
C CYS A 737 -13.81 -3.26 33.36
N VAL A 738 -15.10 -3.21 33.55
CA VAL A 738 -16.04 -4.24 33.06
C VAL A 738 -16.08 -4.26 31.56
N VAL A 739 -16.19 -3.08 30.92
CA VAL A 739 -16.20 -2.90 29.46
C VAL A 739 -15.86 -1.48 29.08
N ALA A 740 -15.21 -1.32 27.94
CA ALA A 740 -15.14 -0.08 27.17
C ALA A 740 -15.63 -0.38 25.74
N MET A 741 -16.57 0.42 25.23
CA MET A 741 -17.28 0.12 23.99
C MET A 741 -17.65 1.40 23.26
N VAL A 742 -17.51 1.41 21.92
CA VAL A 742 -17.87 2.53 21.03
C VAL A 742 -19.26 2.33 20.47
N ALA A 743 -20.06 3.41 20.41
CA ALA A 743 -21.41 3.35 19.85
C ALA A 743 -21.39 3.14 18.33
N LEU A 744 -22.30 2.29 17.87
CA LEU A 744 -22.56 2.00 16.45
C LEU A 744 -23.70 2.88 15.89
N ASP A 745 -24.48 3.49 16.76
CA ASP A 745 -25.62 4.34 16.40
C ASP A 745 -25.56 5.72 17.08
N GLY A 746 -26.27 6.69 16.52
CA GLY A 746 -26.36 8.05 17.06
C GLY A 746 -25.04 8.83 16.99
N PRO A 747 -24.87 9.86 17.85
CA PRO A 747 -23.65 10.67 17.90
C PRO A 747 -22.41 9.85 18.31
N LEU A 748 -21.23 10.25 17.80
CA LEU A 748 -19.96 9.60 18.16
C LEU A 748 -19.72 9.68 19.66
N ARG A 749 -19.69 8.52 20.32
CA ARG A 749 -19.48 8.39 21.75
C ARG A 749 -18.92 7.03 22.10
N PHE A 750 -18.35 6.93 23.29
CA PHE A 750 -18.03 5.62 23.89
C PHE A 750 -18.55 5.55 25.32
N THR A 751 -18.89 4.33 25.74
CA THR A 751 -19.34 4.05 27.09
C THR A 751 -18.38 3.09 27.77
N ASN A 752 -18.09 3.33 29.04
CA ASN A 752 -17.25 2.46 29.86
C ASN A 752 -17.92 2.20 31.20
N ILE A 753 -17.75 1.00 31.72
CA ILE A 753 -18.37 0.55 32.99
C ILE A 753 -17.26 0.07 33.93
N TRP A 754 -17.30 0.55 35.18
CA TRP A 754 -16.37 0.20 36.26
C TRP A 754 -17.12 -0.35 37.46
N ALA A 755 -16.55 -1.38 38.11
CA ALA A 755 -17.11 -1.95 39.34
C ALA A 755 -16.30 -1.47 40.56
N TYR A 756 -17.00 -1.25 41.68
CA TYR A 756 -16.43 -0.80 42.95
C TYR A 756 -17.12 -1.47 44.15
N ASP A 757 -16.35 -1.68 45.22
CA ASP A 757 -16.85 -2.26 46.46
C ASP A 757 -17.79 -1.30 47.24
N SER A 758 -17.66 -0.02 47.03
CA SER A 758 -18.48 1.04 47.62
C SER A 758 -18.30 2.40 46.97
N LEU A 759 -19.18 3.35 47.23
CA LEU A 759 -19.01 4.75 46.81
C LEU A 759 -17.74 5.40 47.41
N ASN A 760 -17.38 5.04 48.66
CA ASN A 760 -16.16 5.53 49.29
C ASN A 760 -14.91 4.96 48.56
N ALA A 761 -14.92 3.65 48.31
CA ALA A 761 -13.84 2.99 47.53
C ALA A 761 -13.66 3.63 46.15
N ARG A 762 -14.78 3.89 45.44
CA ARG A 762 -14.75 4.63 44.15
C ARG A 762 -14.05 5.99 44.28
N SER A 763 -14.41 6.78 45.28
CA SER A 763 -13.84 8.13 45.47
C SER A 763 -12.35 8.06 45.79
N GLN A 764 -11.94 7.15 46.68
CA GLN A 764 -10.57 6.93 47.07
C GLN A 764 -9.72 6.47 45.86
N ILE A 765 -10.14 5.40 45.15
CA ILE A 765 -9.42 4.84 43.99
C ILE A 765 -9.26 5.87 42.89
N ARG A 766 -10.28 6.69 42.63
CA ARG A 766 -10.17 7.77 41.65
C ARG A 766 -9.14 8.82 42.05
N GLY A 767 -9.12 9.21 43.32
CA GLY A 767 -8.13 10.13 43.88
C GLY A 767 -6.68 9.56 43.76
N GLU A 768 -6.50 8.31 44.14
CA GLU A 768 -5.21 7.60 44.01
C GLU A 768 -4.73 7.50 42.55
N ALA A 769 -5.62 7.14 41.63
CA ALA A 769 -5.28 7.05 40.20
C ALA A 769 -4.82 8.40 39.62
N VAL A 770 -5.43 9.52 40.07
CA VAL A 770 -5.02 10.88 39.69
C VAL A 770 -3.67 11.24 40.32
N ALA A 771 -3.51 10.99 41.63
CA ALA A 771 -2.28 11.29 42.34
C ALA A 771 -1.04 10.56 41.81
N GLN A 772 -1.24 9.31 41.38
CA GLN A 772 -0.20 8.48 40.78
C GLN A 772 0.03 8.77 39.29
N GLY A 773 -0.77 9.66 38.66
CA GLY A 773 -0.68 9.97 37.24
C GLY A 773 -1.10 8.81 36.31
N ILE A 774 -1.80 7.80 36.84
CA ILE A 774 -2.33 6.65 36.11
C ILE A 774 -3.57 7.05 35.30
N TRP A 775 -4.40 7.96 35.84
CA TRP A 775 -5.67 8.35 35.24
C TRP A 775 -5.98 9.84 35.51
N PRO A 776 -6.58 10.60 34.55
CA PRO A 776 -7.00 10.20 33.20
C PRO A 776 -5.84 10.03 32.23
N PRO A 777 -6.04 9.33 31.10
CA PRO A 777 -5.00 9.17 30.06
C PRO A 777 -4.46 10.53 29.60
N LYS A 778 -3.13 10.71 29.58
CA LYS A 778 -2.48 11.93 29.09
C LYS A 778 -2.81 12.13 27.60
N GLY A 779 -3.35 13.29 27.24
CA GLY A 779 -3.81 13.58 25.86
C GLY A 779 -5.25 13.15 25.55
N GLY A 780 -5.88 12.32 26.40
CA GLY A 780 -7.25 11.83 26.22
C GLY A 780 -8.31 12.92 25.98
N PRO A 781 -8.34 14.01 26.76
CA PRO A 781 -9.32 15.08 26.58
C PRO A 781 -9.28 15.76 25.19
N ALA A 782 -8.16 15.68 24.47
CA ALA A 782 -8.05 16.28 23.14
C ALA A 782 -9.01 15.65 22.11
N HIS A 783 -9.36 14.38 22.31
CA HIS A 783 -10.21 13.60 21.41
C HIS A 783 -11.69 13.58 21.82
N LEU A 784 -12.02 14.13 22.99
CA LEU A 784 -13.36 14.10 23.57
C LEU A 784 -14.06 15.46 23.42
N THR A 785 -15.40 15.41 23.40
CA THR A 785 -16.22 16.62 23.53
C THR A 785 -16.45 16.97 25.00
N THR A 786 -17.15 18.06 25.28
CA THR A 786 -17.57 18.42 26.65
C THR A 786 -18.76 17.59 27.15
N ASN A 787 -19.38 16.78 26.28
CA ASN A 787 -20.52 15.96 26.66
C ASN A 787 -20.03 14.69 27.37
N MET A 788 -20.09 14.69 28.71
CA MET A 788 -19.66 13.58 29.56
C MET A 788 -20.76 13.34 30.64
N VAL A 789 -21.28 12.12 30.61
CA VAL A 789 -22.30 11.68 31.60
C VAL A 789 -21.71 10.58 32.46
N SER A 790 -21.97 10.61 33.74
CA SER A 790 -21.60 9.57 34.71
C SER A 790 -22.83 9.20 35.53
N THR A 791 -23.18 7.91 35.56
CA THR A 791 -24.29 7.34 36.30
C THR A 791 -23.76 6.29 37.25
N ILE A 792 -24.20 6.32 38.49
CA ILE A 792 -23.97 5.26 39.48
C ILE A 792 -25.22 4.41 39.58
N ALA A 793 -25.04 3.10 39.49
CA ALA A 793 -26.13 2.15 39.52
C ALA A 793 -25.79 0.92 40.38
N MET A 794 -26.81 0.33 40.96
CA MET A 794 -26.72 -0.86 41.82
C MET A 794 -27.27 -2.08 41.08
N PRO A 795 -26.62 -3.25 41.16
CA PRO A 795 -27.14 -4.45 40.53
C PRO A 795 -28.47 -4.89 41.11
N THR A 796 -29.41 -5.24 40.26
CA THR A 796 -30.68 -5.88 40.68
C THR A 796 -30.43 -7.34 41.02
N ALA A 797 -31.43 -7.96 41.66
CA ALA A 797 -31.33 -9.38 42.05
C ALA A 797 -31.08 -10.34 40.89
N VAL A 798 -31.49 -9.94 39.67
CA VAL A 798 -31.34 -10.75 38.42
C VAL A 798 -30.06 -10.44 37.65
N SER A 799 -29.31 -9.41 38.06
CA SER A 799 -28.08 -9.01 37.33
C SER A 799 -27.02 -10.12 37.37
N PRO A 800 -26.49 -10.57 36.24
CA PRO A 800 -25.35 -11.50 36.22
C PRO A 800 -24.04 -10.88 36.72
N LEU A 801 -23.86 -9.58 36.56
CA LEU A 801 -22.79 -8.80 37.18
C LEU A 801 -23.29 -8.22 38.52
N LYS A 802 -22.70 -8.70 39.64
CA LYS A 802 -23.09 -8.39 41.01
C LYS A 802 -21.93 -7.84 41.83
#